data_bbc9ce735d91cc9c2037ef236263dc51
#
_entry.id   bbc9ce735d91cc9c2037ef236263dc51
#
_cell.length_a   1.000
_cell.length_b   1.000
_cell.length_c   1.000
_cell.angle_alpha   90.00
_cell.angle_beta   90.00
_cell.angle_gamma   90.00
#
_symmetry.space_group_name_H-M   'P 1'
#
loop_
_entity.id
_entity.type
_entity.pdbx_description
1 polymer ?
#
loop_
_entity_poly.entity_id
_entity_poly.type
_entity_poly.pdbx_seq_one_letter_code
_entity_poly.pdbx_strand_id
1 'polypeptide(L)'
;IRFSLPDKDVFVLDANADPPAQLTGAAGFYQGVGTILFNMVVNPVNGKVYISNTEAGNEKRFEGPGLFAGHSIRGNFHQSRITVLDPAGGVAPRHLNKHVDYDACCDAIPNAENEKSLALPQEMAVTSDGRTLYVATLGTSKIGVLDTSTLEDDTFTPSSAHQIKVSGGGLTGLVLHEEKNRLYTLTRFDNSIAIIDTVSGAEIGHVSMHNPEPPSVVAGRPFLYDTALSSSHGDSSCASCHVFGDFDSLAWDLGNPDAPVAPIPGPFEVRPSAFGLPDTHHPLKGPMATQSLRGMANHGPMHWRGDRTGGNDTPSAQPDSGSFDEVAAFKKFRGAFVDLLGRHEPIDEQAVDAFATFILQVTYPPNPVRRLDNELTPSQQAGRDFFMNNVSDFTNLGTCASCHLIDRNANAGKGVAAPGFFGTDGRYTFDGTPEGLKTPHLRNMYQKIGMFGMPSHPGFPGSDAFLGDQVRGFGFNHDGTIPTMFDFNNATSDGAGFNQSPLTPGGFLPGPAGDLQKQQVEDFQLAFDSNLAPIVGQQTTLTRDNGAAVGARINLLIDRARAGECDLVVKSGGTQGERGYLYDAGSGLFIGNRRSDAPVSDAGLRQFASRKGGELTYTCTPPGSGVRIGIDRNEDGVLDGDEKDAKSKAAMIRAGDRRGTKSSSASAG
;
A
#
# COMPACT_ATOMS: atom_id res chain seq x y z
N ILE A 1 11.14 21.86 23.59
CA ILE A 1 10.26 22.57 22.64
C ILE A 1 8.90 21.91 22.73
N ARG A 2 7.84 22.72 22.86
CA ARG A 2 6.47 22.22 22.94
C ARG A 2 5.80 22.51 21.59
N PHE A 3 5.20 21.48 21.01
CA PHE A 3 4.34 21.61 19.84
C PHE A 3 2.89 21.47 20.25
N SER A 4 2.02 22.19 19.58
CA SER A 4 0.59 21.91 19.59
C SER A 4 0.30 21.11 18.32
N LEU A 5 0.38 19.80 18.42
CA LEU A 5 -0.08 18.94 17.32
C LEU A 5 -1.60 18.93 17.33
N PRO A 6 -2.25 19.13 16.19
CA PRO A 6 -3.68 18.94 16.10
C PRO A 6 -3.95 17.43 16.12
N ASP A 7 -4.57 17.02 17.20
CA ASP A 7 -5.06 15.65 17.36
C ASP A 7 -6.57 15.67 17.08
N LYS A 8 -6.96 15.41 15.83
CA LYS A 8 -8.34 15.43 15.37
C LYS A 8 -8.61 14.18 14.54
N ASP A 9 -9.13 13.16 15.20
CA ASP A 9 -9.25 11.83 14.63
C ASP A 9 -10.61 11.57 13.98
N VAL A 10 -11.68 12.02 14.64
CA VAL A 10 -13.06 11.82 14.18
C VAL A 10 -13.79 13.15 14.15
N PHE A 11 -14.36 13.51 13.01
CA PHE A 11 -15.09 14.77 12.82
C PHE A 11 -16.59 14.56 12.93
N VAL A 12 -17.29 15.53 13.51
CA VAL A 12 -18.74 15.53 13.68
C VAL A 12 -19.37 16.56 12.76
N LEU A 13 -20.26 16.11 11.90
CA LEU A 13 -20.98 16.94 10.93
C LEU A 13 -22.47 17.04 11.28
N ASP A 14 -23.07 18.23 11.13
CA ASP A 14 -24.50 18.40 11.08
C ASP A 14 -25.03 18.00 9.71
N ALA A 15 -25.64 16.84 9.63
CA ALA A 15 -26.20 16.32 8.38
C ALA A 15 -27.50 17.03 7.94
N ASN A 16 -28.12 17.83 8.81
CA ASN A 16 -29.33 18.62 8.47
C ASN A 16 -28.97 19.99 7.87
N ALA A 17 -27.73 20.42 7.98
CA ALA A 17 -27.25 21.61 7.29
C ALA A 17 -27.13 21.35 5.78
N ASP A 18 -27.42 22.36 4.96
CA ASP A 18 -27.27 22.29 3.49
C ASP A 18 -26.32 23.41 2.99
N PRO A 19 -25.07 23.08 2.59
CA PRO A 19 -24.43 21.76 2.65
C PRO A 19 -24.15 21.29 4.09
N PRO A 20 -23.94 19.96 4.32
CA PRO A 20 -23.53 19.46 5.62
C PRO A 20 -22.28 20.18 6.13
N ALA A 21 -22.30 20.59 7.40
CA ALA A 21 -21.25 21.41 7.99
C ALA A 21 -20.67 20.78 9.25
N GLN A 22 -19.36 20.92 9.45
CA GLN A 22 -18.72 20.46 10.69
C GLN A 22 -19.21 21.30 11.87
N LEU A 23 -19.50 20.65 12.99
CA LEU A 23 -19.80 21.35 14.24
C LEU A 23 -18.58 22.17 14.70
N THR A 24 -18.84 23.29 15.33
CA THR A 24 -17.78 24.20 15.80
C THR A 24 -17.28 23.88 17.20
N GLY A 25 -16.03 24.25 17.50
CA GLY A 25 -15.43 24.06 18.80
C GLY A 25 -15.20 22.57 19.16
N ALA A 26 -15.19 22.28 20.46
CA ALA A 26 -14.93 20.92 20.97
C ALA A 26 -15.98 19.87 20.55
N ALA A 27 -17.18 20.29 20.17
CA ALA A 27 -18.21 19.38 19.67
C ALA A 27 -17.96 18.91 18.23
N GLY A 28 -17.02 19.53 17.51
CA GLY A 28 -16.76 19.27 16.09
C GLY A 28 -15.80 18.11 15.82
N PHE A 29 -15.15 17.55 16.83
CA PHE A 29 -14.20 16.46 16.67
C PHE A 29 -13.90 15.72 17.97
N TYR A 30 -13.38 14.49 17.84
CA TYR A 30 -12.80 13.71 18.93
C TYR A 30 -11.29 13.59 18.73
N GLN A 31 -10.56 13.52 19.85
CA GLN A 31 -9.09 13.44 19.95
C GLN A 31 -8.68 12.19 20.72
N GLY A 32 -7.47 11.66 20.49
CA GLY A 32 -6.93 10.51 21.22
C GLY A 32 -7.65 9.19 20.91
N VAL A 33 -8.21 9.07 19.71
CA VAL A 33 -8.94 7.87 19.30
C VAL A 33 -7.97 6.76 18.91
N GLY A 34 -6.95 7.07 18.14
CA GLY A 34 -5.91 6.13 17.73
C GLY A 34 -5.07 6.65 16.57
N THR A 35 -3.98 5.97 16.27
CA THR A 35 -3.06 6.36 15.20
C THR A 35 -3.65 6.10 13.82
N ILE A 36 -4.17 4.90 13.58
CA ILE A 36 -4.81 4.50 12.32
C ILE A 36 -6.23 4.02 12.61
N LEU A 37 -7.21 4.69 12.04
CA LEU A 37 -8.62 4.38 12.18
C LEU A 37 -9.10 3.65 10.92
N PHE A 38 -9.79 2.52 11.09
CA PHE A 38 -10.25 1.69 9.98
C PHE A 38 -11.74 1.82 9.70
N ASN A 39 -12.58 1.67 10.72
CA ASN A 39 -14.03 1.67 10.56
C ASN A 39 -14.75 2.19 11.80
N MET A 40 -16.04 2.46 11.67
CA MET A 40 -16.90 2.87 12.79
C MET A 40 -18.30 2.28 12.68
N VAL A 41 -18.90 1.97 13.82
CA VAL A 41 -20.29 1.54 13.93
C VAL A 41 -20.95 2.16 15.15
N VAL A 42 -22.26 2.48 15.04
CA VAL A 42 -23.04 3.08 16.12
C VAL A 42 -23.83 2.01 16.84
N ASN A 43 -23.78 1.99 18.17
CA ASN A 43 -24.68 1.18 18.99
C ASN A 43 -26.09 1.77 18.89
N PRO A 44 -27.08 1.03 18.35
CA PRO A 44 -28.41 1.56 18.08
C PRO A 44 -29.24 1.86 19.34
N VAL A 45 -28.78 1.38 20.51
CA VAL A 45 -29.52 1.53 21.77
C VAL A 45 -29.03 2.73 22.58
N ASN A 46 -27.73 2.92 22.71
CA ASN A 46 -27.16 3.98 23.55
C ASN A 46 -26.47 5.11 22.76
N GLY A 47 -26.35 4.97 21.43
CA GLY A 47 -25.75 5.98 20.54
C GLY A 47 -24.23 6.09 20.61
N LYS A 48 -23.54 5.26 21.41
CA LYS A 48 -22.08 5.23 21.43
C LYS A 48 -21.52 4.75 20.11
N VAL A 49 -20.37 5.28 19.70
CA VAL A 49 -19.69 4.92 18.44
C VAL A 49 -18.45 4.09 18.78
N TYR A 50 -18.33 2.93 18.14
CA TYR A 50 -17.16 2.10 18.25
C TYR A 50 -16.28 2.32 17.03
N ILE A 51 -14.98 2.58 17.24
CA ILE A 51 -13.99 2.81 16.20
C ILE A 51 -12.95 1.69 16.26
N SER A 52 -12.84 0.91 15.17
CA SER A 52 -11.72 -0.03 15.02
C SER A 52 -10.47 0.74 14.63
N ASN A 53 -9.40 0.55 15.40
CA ASN A 53 -8.17 1.31 15.20
C ASN A 53 -6.94 0.57 15.72
N THR A 54 -5.79 1.17 15.43
CA THR A 54 -4.51 0.80 16.03
C THR A 54 -3.86 2.01 16.66
N GLU A 55 -3.00 1.76 17.63
CA GLU A 55 -2.16 2.76 18.27
C GLU A 55 -0.71 2.39 18.13
N ALA A 56 0.09 3.27 17.57
CA ALA A 56 1.50 3.10 17.43
C ALA A 56 2.24 3.47 18.73
N GLY A 57 3.25 2.69 19.08
CA GLY A 57 4.14 2.95 20.20
C GLY A 57 5.47 3.56 19.76
N ASN A 58 5.44 4.52 18.81
CA ASN A 58 6.64 5.11 18.23
C ASN A 58 7.44 6.04 19.20
N GLU A 59 6.92 6.29 20.39
CA GLU A 59 7.67 6.88 21.51
C GLU A 59 8.71 5.92 22.10
N LYS A 60 8.54 4.60 21.90
CA LYS A 60 9.53 3.60 22.24
C LYS A 60 10.59 3.54 21.14
N ARG A 61 11.79 3.15 21.52
CA ARG A 61 12.94 3.14 20.61
C ARG A 61 13.60 1.77 20.59
N PHE A 62 14.36 1.53 19.54
CA PHE A 62 15.31 0.44 19.34
C PHE A 62 14.67 -0.93 19.10
N GLU A 63 14.97 -1.50 17.97
CA GLU A 63 14.75 -2.92 17.65
C GLU A 63 15.84 -3.80 18.30
N GLY A 64 15.67 -5.12 18.23
CA GLY A 64 16.63 -6.07 18.77
C GLY A 64 16.37 -6.45 20.23
N PRO A 65 17.28 -7.19 20.86
CA PRO A 65 17.06 -7.76 22.18
C PRO A 65 17.11 -6.76 23.33
N GLY A 66 17.65 -5.55 23.15
CA GLY A 66 17.75 -4.53 24.18
C GLY A 66 18.82 -4.77 25.25
N LEU A 67 19.88 -5.53 24.93
CA LEU A 67 20.92 -5.89 25.90
C LEU A 67 21.72 -4.69 26.41
N PHE A 68 22.12 -3.76 25.54
CA PHE A 68 22.90 -2.58 25.90
C PHE A 68 22.04 -1.35 26.16
N ALA A 69 20.97 -1.16 25.39
CA ALA A 69 20.10 -0.01 25.55
C ALA A 69 19.11 -0.15 26.72
N GLY A 70 18.84 -1.37 27.18
CA GLY A 70 17.86 -1.66 28.21
C GLY A 70 16.41 -1.39 27.79
N HIS A 71 16.19 -1.04 26.50
CA HIS A 71 14.89 -0.75 25.90
C HIS A 71 14.80 -1.41 24.54
N SER A 72 13.64 -1.97 24.23
CA SER A 72 13.36 -2.51 22.92
C SER A 72 11.86 -2.44 22.64
N ILE A 73 11.51 -2.12 21.38
CA ILE A 73 10.13 -2.24 20.90
C ILE A 73 9.82 -3.63 20.34
N ARG A 74 10.77 -4.55 20.47
CA ARG A 74 10.63 -5.92 19.96
C ARG A 74 9.36 -6.59 20.46
N GLY A 75 8.42 -6.88 19.55
CA GLY A 75 7.10 -7.41 19.87
C GLY A 75 6.16 -6.43 20.59
N ASN A 76 6.52 -5.15 20.77
CA ASN A 76 5.74 -4.18 21.54
C ASN A 76 5.76 -2.78 20.88
N PHE A 77 5.36 -2.68 19.63
CA PHE A 77 5.40 -1.38 18.91
C PHE A 77 4.01 -0.88 18.51
N HIS A 78 2.94 -1.68 18.73
CA HIS A 78 1.63 -1.37 18.22
C HIS A 78 0.55 -2.09 19.03
N GLN A 79 -0.62 -1.48 19.21
CA GLN A 79 -1.78 -2.06 19.87
C GLN A 79 -3.00 -2.05 18.94
N SER A 80 -3.72 -3.17 18.86
CA SER A 80 -5.04 -3.24 18.23
C SER A 80 -6.12 -2.85 19.23
N ARG A 81 -7.01 -1.92 18.84
CA ARG A 81 -8.00 -1.30 19.74
C ARG A 81 -9.38 -1.23 19.13
N ILE A 82 -10.39 -1.18 20.00
CA ILE A 82 -11.70 -0.57 19.74
C ILE A 82 -11.80 0.66 20.63
N THR A 83 -11.93 1.84 20.06
CA THR A 83 -12.16 3.05 20.86
C THR A 83 -13.65 3.35 20.91
N VAL A 84 -14.16 3.52 22.13
CA VAL A 84 -15.55 3.85 22.38
C VAL A 84 -15.68 5.36 22.49
N LEU A 85 -16.49 5.96 21.61
CA LEU A 85 -16.83 7.38 21.68
C LEU A 85 -18.21 7.54 22.32
N ASP A 86 -18.29 8.40 23.33
CA ASP A 86 -19.55 8.81 23.92
C ASP A 86 -20.08 10.06 23.20
N PRO A 87 -21.34 10.11 22.79
CA PRO A 87 -21.93 11.31 22.18
C PRO A 87 -21.79 12.59 23.04
N ALA A 88 -21.60 12.44 24.34
CA ALA A 88 -21.30 13.55 25.25
C ALA A 88 -19.85 14.03 25.22
N GLY A 89 -18.98 13.45 24.37
CA GLY A 89 -17.59 13.88 24.18
C GLY A 89 -16.53 12.98 24.84
N GLY A 90 -16.90 11.85 25.42
CA GLY A 90 -15.96 10.89 26.02
C GLY A 90 -15.22 10.05 24.96
N VAL A 91 -13.94 9.79 25.16
CA VAL A 91 -13.08 8.90 24.34
C VAL A 91 -12.47 7.85 25.25
N ALA A 92 -12.70 6.59 24.94
CA ALA A 92 -12.28 5.47 25.77
C ALA A 92 -11.65 4.34 24.93
N PRO A 93 -10.34 4.38 24.69
CA PRO A 93 -9.62 3.30 23.98
C PRO A 93 -9.66 1.98 24.76
N ARG A 94 -9.88 0.87 24.04
CA ARG A 94 -9.97 -0.48 24.59
C ARG A 94 -8.99 -1.38 23.88
N HIS A 95 -7.92 -1.76 24.56
CA HIS A 95 -6.91 -2.67 24.02
C HIS A 95 -7.47 -4.09 23.89
N LEU A 96 -7.47 -4.66 22.66
CA LEU A 96 -8.06 -5.97 22.41
C LEU A 96 -7.23 -7.13 22.98
N ASN A 97 -5.92 -6.92 23.21
CA ASN A 97 -4.98 -7.98 23.59
C ASN A 97 -4.42 -7.78 25.01
N LYS A 98 -5.28 -7.47 25.99
CA LYS A 98 -4.91 -7.29 27.40
C LYS A 98 -4.24 -8.51 28.07
N HIS A 99 -4.27 -9.66 27.41
CA HIS A 99 -3.69 -10.91 27.89
C HIS A 99 -2.20 -11.04 27.54
N VAL A 100 -1.67 -10.15 26.69
CA VAL A 100 -0.25 -10.15 26.26
C VAL A 100 0.59 -9.50 27.34
N ASP A 101 1.64 -10.19 27.75
CA ASP A 101 2.70 -9.64 28.59
C ASP A 101 3.83 -9.11 27.70
N TYR A 102 3.80 -7.83 27.41
CA TYR A 102 4.79 -7.18 26.55
C TYR A 102 6.19 -7.07 27.16
N ASP A 103 6.35 -7.37 28.45
CA ASP A 103 7.66 -7.43 29.11
C ASP A 103 8.31 -8.80 28.96
N ALA A 104 7.55 -9.82 28.53
CA ALA A 104 8.00 -11.19 28.36
C ALA A 104 8.01 -11.61 26.87
N CYS A 105 8.89 -11.05 26.08
CA CYS A 105 9.11 -11.48 24.71
C CYS A 105 10.22 -12.55 24.63
N CYS A 106 10.24 -13.54 23.77
CA CYS A 106 9.36 -13.87 22.66
C CYS A 106 9.26 -15.40 22.54
N ASP A 107 8.12 -15.95 22.81
CA ASP A 107 7.88 -17.40 22.75
C ASP A 107 7.74 -17.90 21.31
N ALA A 108 8.07 -19.18 21.11
CA ALA A 108 7.81 -19.85 19.83
C ALA A 108 6.30 -19.92 19.54
N ILE A 109 5.93 -19.79 18.27
CA ILE A 109 4.54 -19.91 17.81
C ILE A 109 4.23 -21.33 17.31
N PRO A 110 2.99 -21.82 17.50
CA PRO A 110 1.87 -21.18 18.21
C PRO A 110 2.06 -21.19 19.73
N ASN A 111 1.55 -20.16 20.41
CA ASN A 111 1.54 -20.08 21.87
C ASN A 111 0.20 -19.52 22.37
N ALA A 112 -0.01 -19.51 23.68
CA ALA A 112 -1.28 -19.15 24.30
C ALA A 112 -1.67 -17.66 24.10
N GLU A 113 -0.71 -16.76 23.96
CA GLU A 113 -0.96 -15.35 23.66
C GLU A 113 -1.35 -15.17 22.19
N ASN A 114 -0.53 -15.73 21.27
CA ASN A 114 -0.77 -15.67 19.84
C ASN A 114 -2.16 -16.25 19.47
N GLU A 115 -2.57 -17.34 20.09
CA GLU A 115 -3.87 -17.96 19.83
C GLU A 115 -5.07 -17.09 20.25
N LYS A 116 -4.90 -16.22 21.24
CA LYS A 116 -5.99 -15.34 21.75
C LYS A 116 -5.98 -13.96 21.12
N SER A 117 -4.92 -13.57 20.44
CA SER A 117 -4.79 -12.22 19.90
C SER A 117 -5.77 -11.93 18.78
N LEU A 118 -6.24 -10.69 18.76
CA LEU A 118 -7.05 -10.06 17.70
C LEU A 118 -6.26 -8.88 17.15
N ALA A 119 -5.98 -8.86 15.86
CA ALA A 119 -5.09 -7.86 15.27
C ALA A 119 -5.61 -7.25 13.99
N LEU A 120 -5.29 -5.98 13.78
CA LEU A 120 -5.72 -5.17 12.64
C LEU A 120 -7.25 -5.23 12.49
N PRO A 121 -8.03 -4.76 13.49
CA PRO A 121 -9.50 -4.78 13.45
C PRO A 121 -10.00 -3.91 12.30
N GLN A 122 -10.96 -4.44 11.53
CA GLN A 122 -11.52 -3.78 10.36
C GLN A 122 -13.01 -3.49 10.58
N GLU A 123 -13.88 -4.00 9.69
CA GLU A 123 -15.33 -3.82 9.73
C GLU A 123 -15.94 -4.42 10.99
N MET A 124 -17.02 -3.81 11.44
CA MET A 124 -17.74 -4.18 12.64
C MET A 124 -19.25 -4.22 12.40
N ALA A 125 -19.95 -5.05 13.17
CA ALA A 125 -21.41 -5.09 13.18
C ALA A 125 -21.93 -5.21 14.62
N VAL A 126 -22.91 -4.39 14.98
CA VAL A 126 -23.60 -4.43 16.28
C VAL A 126 -24.98 -5.04 16.09
N THR A 127 -25.41 -5.89 17.04
CA THR A 127 -26.78 -6.41 17.08
C THR A 127 -27.81 -5.30 17.32
N SER A 128 -29.05 -5.49 16.85
CA SER A 128 -30.11 -4.50 16.98
C SER A 128 -30.51 -4.18 18.43
N ASP A 129 -30.24 -5.12 19.36
CA ASP A 129 -30.41 -4.92 20.79
C ASP A 129 -29.21 -4.23 21.47
N GLY A 130 -28.18 -3.89 20.69
CA GLY A 130 -26.98 -3.18 21.12
C GLY A 130 -26.01 -3.96 22.00
N ARG A 131 -26.19 -5.28 22.19
CA ARG A 131 -25.47 -6.07 23.21
C ARG A 131 -24.22 -6.74 22.69
N THR A 132 -24.17 -7.08 21.40
CA THR A 132 -23.03 -7.83 20.83
C THR A 132 -22.39 -7.03 19.71
N LEU A 133 -21.06 -6.86 19.79
CA LEU A 133 -20.23 -6.30 18.74
C LEU A 133 -19.40 -7.42 18.11
N TYR A 134 -19.56 -7.62 16.80
CA TYR A 134 -18.69 -8.47 15.98
C TYR A 134 -17.63 -7.61 15.32
N VAL A 135 -16.38 -8.08 15.33
CA VAL A 135 -15.21 -7.36 14.78
C VAL A 135 -14.43 -8.29 13.86
N ALA A 136 -14.38 -7.97 12.58
CA ALA A 136 -13.49 -8.67 11.63
C ALA A 136 -12.04 -8.26 11.87
N THR A 137 -11.12 -9.22 11.93
CA THR A 137 -9.69 -8.94 12.12
C THR A 137 -8.87 -9.43 10.94
N LEU A 138 -8.23 -8.48 10.24
CA LEU A 138 -7.41 -8.76 9.06
C LEU A 138 -6.16 -9.57 9.42
N GLY A 139 -5.54 -9.25 10.55
CA GLY A 139 -4.26 -9.84 10.97
C GLY A 139 -4.37 -11.23 11.58
N THR A 140 -5.51 -11.62 12.15
CA THR A 140 -5.64 -12.90 12.86
C THR A 140 -6.64 -13.87 12.23
N SER A 141 -7.30 -13.48 11.14
CA SER A 141 -8.28 -14.30 10.44
C SER A 141 -9.40 -14.82 11.33
N LYS A 142 -9.84 -13.99 12.27
CA LYS A 142 -10.86 -14.27 13.26
C LYS A 142 -11.92 -13.18 13.29
N ILE A 143 -13.11 -13.52 13.79
CA ILE A 143 -14.11 -12.53 14.20
C ILE A 143 -14.10 -12.50 15.72
N GLY A 144 -13.81 -11.33 16.30
CA GLY A 144 -14.01 -11.07 17.73
C GLY A 144 -15.49 -10.92 18.03
N VAL A 145 -15.96 -11.52 19.12
CA VAL A 145 -17.35 -11.42 19.62
C VAL A 145 -17.29 -10.77 21.00
N LEU A 146 -17.70 -9.51 21.09
CA LEU A 146 -17.56 -8.72 22.31
C LEU A 146 -18.96 -8.36 22.85
N ASP A 147 -19.15 -8.55 24.15
CA ASP A 147 -20.27 -7.96 24.88
C ASP A 147 -20.02 -6.45 25.02
N THR A 148 -20.94 -5.63 24.53
CA THR A 148 -20.77 -4.18 24.47
C THR A 148 -20.67 -3.55 25.85
N SER A 149 -21.35 -4.07 26.86
CA SER A 149 -21.28 -3.53 28.22
C SER A 149 -19.90 -3.72 28.82
N THR A 150 -19.32 -4.91 28.68
CA THR A 150 -17.97 -5.20 29.18
C THR A 150 -16.87 -4.49 28.38
N LEU A 151 -17.10 -4.25 27.08
CA LEU A 151 -16.21 -3.41 26.26
C LEU A 151 -16.26 -1.95 26.71
N GLU A 152 -17.43 -1.41 26.90
CA GLU A 152 -17.62 -0.03 27.33
C GLU A 152 -17.01 0.25 28.72
N ASP A 153 -17.19 -0.68 29.66
CA ASP A 153 -16.66 -0.61 31.03
C ASP A 153 -15.20 -1.06 31.17
N ASP A 154 -14.58 -1.50 30.06
CA ASP A 154 -13.21 -2.04 30.04
C ASP A 154 -12.98 -3.30 30.88
N THR A 155 -14.02 -4.05 31.19
CA THR A 155 -13.99 -5.28 32.01
C THR A 155 -13.91 -6.58 31.22
N PHE A 156 -13.97 -6.52 29.87
CA PHE A 156 -13.85 -7.70 29.04
C PHE A 156 -12.48 -8.38 29.18
N THR A 157 -12.48 -9.70 29.09
CA THR A 157 -11.26 -10.52 29.13
C THR A 157 -11.06 -11.22 27.79
N PRO A 158 -9.92 -11.06 27.11
CA PRO A 158 -9.62 -11.75 25.86
C PRO A 158 -9.66 -13.27 26.03
N SER A 159 -10.43 -13.95 25.18
CA SER A 159 -10.62 -15.40 25.23
C SER A 159 -10.91 -15.97 23.85
N SER A 160 -10.31 -17.10 23.53
CA SER A 160 -10.59 -17.83 22.28
C SER A 160 -12.04 -18.32 22.19
N ALA A 161 -12.75 -18.43 23.33
CA ALA A 161 -14.18 -18.77 23.35
C ALA A 161 -15.07 -17.63 22.79
N HIS A 162 -14.57 -16.41 22.78
CA HIS A 162 -15.24 -15.24 22.21
C HIS A 162 -14.66 -14.85 20.84
N GLN A 163 -14.18 -15.85 20.10
CA GLN A 163 -13.60 -15.65 18.76
C GLN A 163 -14.09 -16.76 17.82
N ILE A 164 -14.41 -16.36 16.60
CA ILE A 164 -14.81 -17.28 15.53
C ILE A 164 -13.67 -17.36 14.53
N LYS A 165 -13.06 -18.53 14.38
CA LYS A 165 -12.04 -18.78 13.35
C LYS A 165 -12.71 -18.85 11.98
N VAL A 166 -12.13 -18.19 11.00
CA VAL A 166 -12.64 -18.14 9.62
C VAL A 166 -11.58 -18.63 8.67
N SER A 167 -11.97 -19.53 7.77
CA SER A 167 -11.08 -20.02 6.71
C SER A 167 -10.85 -18.94 5.66
N GLY A 168 -9.84 -19.13 4.78
CA GLY A 168 -9.48 -18.14 3.74
C GLY A 168 -8.65 -16.97 4.24
N GLY A 169 -8.88 -16.49 5.45
CA GLY A 169 -8.05 -15.48 6.12
C GLY A 169 -8.18 -14.06 5.63
N GLY A 170 -7.59 -13.12 6.39
CA GLY A 170 -7.55 -11.71 6.01
C GLY A 170 -8.92 -11.04 5.98
N LEU A 171 -9.64 -11.03 7.11
CA LEU A 171 -11.02 -10.54 7.16
C LEU A 171 -11.08 -9.01 7.01
N THR A 172 -11.92 -8.51 6.10
CA THR A 172 -12.04 -7.06 5.84
C THR A 172 -13.46 -6.53 5.95
N GLY A 173 -14.43 -7.10 5.24
CA GLY A 173 -15.83 -6.68 5.30
C GLY A 173 -16.66 -7.58 6.20
N LEU A 174 -17.70 -7.04 6.85
CA LEU A 174 -18.57 -7.77 7.76
C LEU A 174 -20.00 -7.30 7.63
N VAL A 175 -20.96 -8.23 7.47
CA VAL A 175 -22.39 -7.92 7.42
C VAL A 175 -23.18 -8.91 8.27
N LEU A 176 -23.96 -8.42 9.21
CA LEU A 176 -24.85 -9.20 10.05
C LEU A 176 -26.27 -9.25 9.47
N HIS A 177 -26.84 -10.45 9.38
CA HIS A 177 -28.24 -10.69 9.07
C HIS A 177 -28.89 -11.41 10.25
N GLU A 178 -29.42 -10.66 11.20
CA GLU A 178 -29.95 -11.19 12.47
C GLU A 178 -31.10 -12.17 12.28
N GLU A 179 -32.06 -11.87 11.42
CA GLU A 179 -33.24 -12.75 11.20
C GLU A 179 -32.85 -14.17 10.75
N LYS A 180 -31.71 -14.31 10.10
CA LYS A 180 -31.18 -15.61 9.66
C LYS A 180 -30.11 -16.19 10.56
N ASN A 181 -29.72 -15.47 11.61
CA ASN A 181 -28.57 -15.79 12.45
C ASN A 181 -27.32 -16.02 11.59
N ARG A 182 -27.01 -15.10 10.65
CA ARG A 182 -25.89 -15.20 9.73
C ARG A 182 -25.03 -13.96 9.79
N LEU A 183 -23.73 -14.22 9.75
CA LEU A 183 -22.70 -13.20 9.57
C LEU A 183 -21.94 -13.54 8.27
N TYR A 184 -21.70 -12.55 7.43
CA TYR A 184 -20.96 -12.69 6.18
C TYR A 184 -19.70 -11.86 6.30
N THR A 185 -18.55 -12.44 5.95
CA THR A 185 -17.28 -11.71 5.96
C THR A 185 -16.49 -11.97 4.67
N LEU A 186 -15.82 -10.93 4.19
CA LEU A 186 -14.87 -11.04 3.08
C LEU A 186 -13.55 -11.60 3.60
N THR A 187 -13.02 -12.61 2.91
CA THR A 187 -11.70 -13.20 3.16
C THR A 187 -10.74 -12.78 2.06
N ARG A 188 -9.85 -11.81 2.40
CA ARG A 188 -9.01 -11.15 1.39
C ARG A 188 -7.84 -11.99 0.90
N PHE A 189 -7.40 -12.98 1.70
CA PHE A 189 -6.25 -13.79 1.28
C PHE A 189 -6.60 -14.78 0.17
N ASP A 190 -7.83 -15.28 0.13
CA ASP A 190 -8.31 -16.19 -0.92
C ASP A 190 -9.43 -15.61 -1.81
N ASN A 191 -9.81 -14.35 -1.55
CA ASN A 191 -10.86 -13.62 -2.26
C ASN A 191 -12.21 -14.33 -2.26
N SER A 192 -12.73 -14.62 -1.05
CA SER A 192 -13.98 -15.37 -0.85
C SER A 192 -14.92 -14.65 0.12
N ILE A 193 -16.11 -15.20 0.28
CA ILE A 193 -17.09 -14.80 1.30
C ILE A 193 -17.30 -16.02 2.22
N ALA A 194 -16.94 -15.88 3.49
CA ALA A 194 -17.28 -16.85 4.50
C ALA A 194 -18.66 -16.55 5.10
N ILE A 195 -19.42 -17.60 5.39
CA ILE A 195 -20.75 -17.55 5.97
C ILE A 195 -20.70 -18.20 7.33
N ILE A 196 -21.01 -17.45 8.36
CA ILE A 196 -20.94 -17.87 9.75
C ILE A 196 -22.35 -17.97 10.33
N ASP A 197 -22.61 -19.02 11.10
CA ASP A 197 -23.80 -19.14 11.94
C ASP A 197 -23.53 -18.48 13.30
N THR A 198 -24.27 -17.44 13.64
CA THR A 198 -24.03 -16.68 14.88
C THR A 198 -24.47 -17.41 16.15
N VAL A 199 -25.31 -18.44 16.04
CA VAL A 199 -25.77 -19.24 17.20
C VAL A 199 -24.72 -20.26 17.59
N SER A 200 -24.17 -20.98 16.62
CA SER A 200 -23.10 -21.98 16.87
C SER A 200 -21.70 -21.37 16.96
N GLY A 201 -21.53 -20.12 16.48
CA GLY A 201 -20.21 -19.50 16.35
C GLY A 201 -19.27 -20.23 15.36
N ALA A 202 -19.84 -20.86 14.33
CA ALA A 202 -19.07 -21.67 13.37
C ALA A 202 -19.26 -21.18 11.92
N GLU A 203 -18.21 -21.31 11.12
CA GLU A 203 -18.29 -21.17 9.68
C GLU A 203 -19.07 -22.34 9.08
N ILE A 204 -20.11 -22.03 8.30
CA ILE A 204 -21.02 -23.01 7.69
C ILE A 204 -20.99 -23.01 6.17
N GLY A 205 -20.28 -22.09 5.57
CA GLY A 205 -20.13 -21.98 4.12
C GLY A 205 -19.01 -21.05 3.71
N HIS A 206 -18.42 -21.34 2.56
CA HIS A 206 -17.34 -20.56 1.96
C HIS A 206 -17.57 -20.45 0.45
N VAL A 207 -17.70 -19.24 -0.06
CA VAL A 207 -18.03 -18.96 -1.46
C VAL A 207 -16.88 -18.21 -2.10
N SER A 208 -16.11 -18.90 -2.92
CA SER A 208 -15.01 -18.29 -3.67
C SER A 208 -15.54 -17.35 -4.75
N MET A 209 -15.00 -16.15 -4.81
CA MET A 209 -15.21 -15.18 -5.87
C MET A 209 -14.09 -15.29 -6.92
N HIS A 210 -14.36 -14.78 -8.12
CA HIS A 210 -13.30 -14.65 -9.11
C HIS A 210 -12.20 -13.74 -8.59
N ASN A 211 -10.96 -14.23 -8.62
CA ASN A 211 -9.78 -13.45 -8.26
C ASN A 211 -8.94 -13.16 -9.51
N PRO A 212 -8.86 -11.90 -9.97
CA PRO A 212 -8.05 -11.51 -11.12
C PRO A 212 -6.57 -11.34 -10.80
N GLU A 213 -6.16 -11.52 -9.54
CA GLU A 213 -4.76 -11.33 -9.11
C GLU A 213 -3.90 -12.54 -9.48
N PRO A 214 -2.62 -12.34 -9.81
CA PRO A 214 -1.68 -13.43 -10.00
C PRO A 214 -1.60 -14.35 -8.78
N PRO A 215 -1.46 -15.68 -8.94
CA PRO A 215 -1.32 -16.60 -7.81
C PRO A 215 -0.16 -16.26 -6.86
N SER A 216 0.93 -15.70 -7.37
CA SER A 216 2.08 -15.26 -6.57
C SER A 216 1.75 -14.08 -5.64
N VAL A 217 0.85 -13.18 -6.05
CA VAL A 217 0.34 -12.10 -5.19
C VAL A 217 -0.52 -12.69 -4.07
N VAL A 218 -1.39 -13.61 -4.39
CA VAL A 218 -2.25 -14.28 -3.39
C VAL A 218 -1.42 -15.06 -2.37
N ALA A 219 -0.41 -15.81 -2.82
CA ALA A 219 0.43 -16.64 -1.95
C ALA A 219 1.33 -15.81 -1.02
N GLY A 220 1.83 -14.67 -1.45
CA GLY A 220 2.75 -13.85 -0.65
C GLY A 220 2.07 -12.82 0.25
N ARG A 221 0.81 -12.47 -0.02
CA ARG A 221 0.06 -11.45 0.74
C ARG A 221 -0.04 -11.75 2.25
N PRO A 222 -0.30 -12.97 2.70
CA PRO A 222 -0.39 -13.27 4.13
C PRO A 222 0.83 -12.83 4.93
N PHE A 223 2.04 -12.88 4.37
CA PHE A 223 3.26 -12.50 5.08
C PHE A 223 3.36 -11.01 5.41
N LEU A 224 2.61 -10.17 4.71
CA LEU A 224 2.50 -8.75 5.05
C LEU A 224 1.52 -8.52 6.22
N TYR A 225 0.41 -9.26 6.26
CA TYR A 225 -0.75 -8.94 7.11
C TYR A 225 -0.98 -9.92 8.26
N ASP A 226 -0.69 -11.21 8.09
CA ASP A 226 -1.02 -12.23 9.08
C ASP A 226 -0.10 -12.14 10.30
N THR A 227 -0.67 -11.68 11.40
CA THR A 227 0.05 -11.45 12.65
C THR A 227 0.34 -12.74 13.40
N ALA A 228 -0.49 -13.77 13.22
CA ALA A 228 -0.27 -15.08 13.83
C ALA A 228 0.97 -15.79 13.24
N LEU A 229 1.29 -15.50 11.96
CA LEU A 229 2.52 -15.96 11.31
C LEU A 229 3.71 -15.04 11.60
N SER A 230 3.48 -13.75 11.82
CA SER A 230 4.54 -12.74 11.80
C SER A 230 5.13 -12.45 13.18
N SER A 231 4.35 -12.50 14.25
CA SER A 231 4.81 -12.11 15.59
C SER A 231 4.58 -13.18 16.66
N SER A 232 5.37 -13.14 17.71
CA SER A 232 5.23 -14.04 18.87
C SER A 232 3.90 -13.86 19.57
N HIS A 233 3.49 -12.61 19.82
CA HIS A 233 2.23 -12.29 20.49
C HIS A 233 1.00 -12.43 19.58
N GLY A 234 1.17 -12.52 18.25
CA GLY A 234 0.08 -12.64 17.29
C GLY A 234 -0.73 -11.35 17.11
N ASP A 235 -0.20 -10.21 17.48
CA ASP A 235 -0.90 -8.92 17.50
C ASP A 235 -0.37 -7.91 16.50
N SER A 236 0.77 -8.18 15.86
CA SER A 236 1.45 -7.26 14.96
C SER A 236 2.08 -7.95 13.75
N SER A 237 2.21 -7.21 12.65
CA SER A 237 2.83 -7.62 11.39
C SER A 237 3.50 -6.43 10.71
N CYS A 238 4.12 -6.65 9.55
CA CYS A 238 4.66 -5.54 8.75
C CYS A 238 3.57 -4.51 8.40
N ALA A 239 2.31 -4.95 8.19
CA ALA A 239 1.18 -4.06 7.90
C ALA A 239 0.76 -3.19 9.10
N SER A 240 1.29 -3.38 10.30
CA SER A 240 1.04 -2.51 11.45
C SER A 240 1.64 -1.11 11.26
N CYS A 241 2.80 -1.00 10.60
CA CYS A 241 3.41 0.26 10.18
C CYS A 241 3.18 0.51 8.68
N HIS A 242 3.33 -0.54 7.84
CA HIS A 242 3.10 -0.46 6.40
C HIS A 242 1.63 -0.69 6.06
N VAL A 243 0.77 0.22 6.50
CA VAL A 243 -0.69 0.13 6.40
C VAL A 243 -1.13 -0.02 4.94
N PHE A 244 -1.79 -1.13 4.61
CA PHE A 244 -2.16 -1.51 3.24
C PHE A 244 -0.99 -1.49 2.23
N GLY A 245 0.23 -1.82 2.71
CA GLY A 245 1.44 -1.79 1.90
C GLY A 245 1.99 -0.38 1.65
N ASP A 246 1.47 0.62 2.35
CA ASP A 246 1.92 2.01 2.26
C ASP A 246 2.67 2.43 3.55
N PHE A 247 2.30 3.50 4.21
CA PHE A 247 2.95 4.02 5.41
C PHE A 247 1.93 4.54 6.43
N ASP A 248 2.36 4.66 7.68
CA ASP A 248 1.56 5.09 8.84
C ASP A 248 1.67 6.60 9.11
N SER A 249 2.42 7.35 8.32
CA SER A 249 2.72 8.77 8.52
C SER A 249 3.44 9.09 9.83
N LEU A 250 4.22 8.14 10.36
CA LEU A 250 5.01 8.29 11.58
C LEU A 250 6.51 8.14 11.30
N ALA A 251 7.33 8.64 12.22
CA ALA A 251 8.75 8.34 12.30
C ALA A 251 9.03 7.38 13.46
N TRP A 252 9.94 6.44 13.22
CA TRP A 252 10.36 5.41 14.15
C TRP A 252 11.88 5.41 14.31
N ASP A 253 12.38 5.33 15.53
CA ASP A 253 13.80 5.12 15.80
C ASP A 253 14.08 3.62 16.02
N LEU A 254 14.27 2.90 14.92
CA LEU A 254 14.51 1.46 14.87
C LEU A 254 16.00 1.10 14.84
N GLY A 255 16.88 1.95 15.35
CA GLY A 255 18.27 1.60 15.56
C GLY A 255 18.38 0.39 16.49
N ASN A 256 19.36 -0.49 16.28
CA ASN A 256 19.66 -1.59 17.18
C ASN A 256 21.01 -1.35 17.87
N PRO A 257 21.03 -0.78 19.09
CA PRO A 257 22.28 -0.47 19.79
C PRO A 257 23.11 -1.71 20.12
N ASP A 258 22.53 -2.90 20.08
CA ASP A 258 23.23 -4.17 20.31
C ASP A 258 23.90 -4.72 19.04
N ALA A 259 23.62 -4.15 17.85
CA ALA A 259 24.19 -4.59 16.60
C ALA A 259 25.62 -4.03 16.40
N PRO A 260 26.48 -4.72 15.63
CA PRO A 260 27.77 -4.22 15.27
C PRO A 260 27.68 -3.07 14.24
N VAL A 261 28.70 -2.21 14.24
CA VAL A 261 28.93 -1.29 13.12
C VAL A 261 29.26 -2.11 11.88
N ALA A 262 28.58 -1.85 10.77
CA ALA A 262 28.81 -2.55 9.50
C ALA A 262 29.46 -1.63 8.46
N PRO A 263 30.35 -2.13 7.60
CA PRO A 263 30.88 -1.33 6.51
C PRO A 263 29.78 -1.00 5.50
N ILE A 264 29.92 0.14 4.83
CA ILE A 264 29.07 0.50 3.70
C ILE A 264 29.59 -0.23 2.46
N PRO A 265 28.80 -1.15 1.84
CA PRO A 265 29.26 -1.89 0.68
C PRO A 265 29.24 -1.00 -0.58
N GLY A 266 30.37 -0.92 -1.30
CA GLY A 266 30.39 -0.35 -2.65
C GLY A 266 29.80 -1.29 -3.69
N PRO A 267 29.62 -0.88 -4.95
CA PRO A 267 29.93 0.44 -5.53
C PRO A 267 28.75 1.42 -5.52
N PHE A 268 27.51 0.99 -5.18
CA PHE A 268 26.34 1.84 -5.30
C PHE A 268 26.20 2.85 -4.16
N GLU A 269 26.72 2.57 -3.00
CA GLU A 269 26.38 3.26 -1.80
C GLU A 269 27.34 4.40 -1.43
N VAL A 270 28.51 4.47 -2.11
CA VAL A 270 29.49 5.51 -1.84
C VAL A 270 29.57 6.49 -2.98
N ARG A 271 29.15 7.73 -2.75
CA ARG A 271 29.61 8.84 -3.58
C ARG A 271 30.93 9.35 -3.03
N PRO A 272 31.91 9.65 -3.91
CA PRO A 272 33.01 10.47 -3.50
C PRO A 272 32.45 11.77 -2.95
N SER A 273 32.49 11.98 -1.65
CA SER A 273 32.04 13.23 -1.06
C SER A 273 33.22 14.12 -0.73
N ALA A 274 33.09 15.38 -1.07
CA ALA A 274 34.01 16.42 -0.59
C ALA A 274 33.92 16.61 0.94
N PHE A 275 32.94 15.99 1.61
CA PHE A 275 32.57 16.20 3.00
C PHE A 275 32.82 14.99 3.91
N GLY A 276 33.50 13.95 3.43
CA GLY A 276 33.83 12.79 4.26
C GLY A 276 32.60 12.05 4.79
N LEU A 277 31.78 11.49 3.90
CA LEU A 277 30.69 10.61 4.28
C LEU A 277 31.23 9.43 5.11
N PRO A 278 30.46 8.95 6.11
CA PRO A 278 30.85 7.77 6.84
C PRO A 278 31.01 6.58 5.90
N ASP A 279 32.00 5.77 6.14
CA ASP A 279 32.28 4.52 5.45
C ASP A 279 31.63 3.32 6.13
N THR A 280 30.82 3.57 7.14
CA THR A 280 30.17 2.56 7.98
C THR A 280 28.72 2.91 8.26
N HIS A 281 27.87 1.89 8.36
CA HIS A 281 26.54 1.99 8.92
C HIS A 281 26.60 1.86 10.44
N HIS A 282 26.26 2.91 11.17
CA HIS A 282 26.13 2.86 12.60
C HIS A 282 24.83 2.14 13.00
N PRO A 283 24.81 1.31 14.06
CA PRO A 283 23.59 0.61 14.49
C PRO A 283 22.47 1.54 14.98
N LEU A 284 22.78 2.72 15.48
CA LEU A 284 21.78 3.75 15.81
C LEU A 284 21.40 4.52 14.54
N LYS A 285 20.11 4.66 14.31
CA LYS A 285 19.57 5.23 13.05
C LYS A 285 18.92 6.61 13.24
N GLY A 286 18.46 6.92 14.47
CA GLY A 286 17.57 8.05 14.69
C GLY A 286 16.18 7.84 14.09
N PRO A 287 15.27 8.82 14.23
CA PRO A 287 13.92 8.73 13.70
C PRO A 287 13.90 8.73 12.17
N MET A 288 13.21 7.76 11.59
CA MET A 288 12.98 7.64 10.15
C MET A 288 11.52 7.38 9.86
N ALA A 289 10.95 8.07 8.87
CA ALA A 289 9.58 7.87 8.44
C ALA A 289 9.39 6.47 7.84
N THR A 290 8.25 5.85 8.12
CA THR A 290 7.85 4.60 7.47
C THR A 290 7.78 4.81 5.97
N GLN A 291 8.47 3.97 5.21
CA GLN A 291 8.46 4.02 3.75
C GLN A 291 7.31 3.18 3.19
N SER A 292 6.75 3.61 2.07
CA SER A 292 5.82 2.78 1.31
C SER A 292 6.53 1.52 0.79
N LEU A 293 5.87 0.36 0.89
CA LEU A 293 6.30 -0.88 0.27
C LEU A 293 5.82 -1.00 -1.19
N ARG A 294 5.06 -0.03 -1.67
CA ARG A 294 4.64 0.01 -3.07
C ARG A 294 5.80 0.47 -3.95
N GLY A 295 5.88 -0.11 -5.13
CA GLY A 295 6.86 0.27 -6.14
C GLY A 295 8.31 0.00 -5.75
N MET A 296 8.58 -1.02 -4.93
CA MET A 296 9.95 -1.37 -4.51
C MET A 296 10.82 -1.88 -5.64
N ALA A 297 10.22 -2.48 -6.67
CA ALA A 297 10.97 -2.98 -7.82
C ALA A 297 11.62 -1.86 -8.63
N ASN A 298 12.88 -2.05 -9.03
CA ASN A 298 13.70 -1.11 -9.82
C ASN A 298 14.03 0.22 -9.12
N HIS A 299 14.15 0.21 -7.80
CA HIS A 299 14.57 1.38 -7.01
C HIS A 299 15.94 1.23 -6.32
N GLY A 300 16.64 0.12 -6.58
CA GLY A 300 17.96 -0.14 -6.02
C GLY A 300 17.95 -0.49 -4.54
N PRO A 301 19.02 -0.18 -3.81
CA PRO A 301 19.15 -0.49 -2.40
C PRO A 301 17.93 -0.06 -1.57
N MET A 302 17.49 -0.93 -0.67
CA MET A 302 16.28 -0.74 0.11
C MET A 302 16.57 -0.09 1.45
N HIS A 303 15.53 0.43 2.13
CA HIS A 303 15.61 1.25 3.33
C HIS A 303 16.14 2.66 3.07
N TRP A 304 15.93 3.61 4.03
CA TRP A 304 16.42 4.98 3.92
C TRP A 304 17.93 5.06 3.74
N ARG A 305 18.66 4.18 4.42
CA ARG A 305 20.13 4.13 4.37
C ARG A 305 20.68 3.32 3.19
N GLY A 306 19.82 2.63 2.44
CA GLY A 306 20.27 1.67 1.44
C GLY A 306 21.00 0.46 2.04
N ASP A 307 20.88 0.22 3.34
CA ASP A 307 21.61 -0.81 4.08
C ASP A 307 21.01 -2.22 3.93
N ARG A 308 19.88 -2.34 3.27
CA ARG A 308 19.26 -3.64 2.91
C ARG A 308 19.57 -3.97 1.44
N THR A 309 20.81 -4.32 1.20
CA THR A 309 21.33 -4.59 -0.13
C THR A 309 21.91 -5.98 -0.27
N GLY A 310 22.24 -6.62 0.85
CA GLY A 310 23.02 -7.85 0.85
C GLY A 310 24.47 -7.66 0.40
N GLY A 311 24.98 -6.42 0.33
CA GLY A 311 26.32 -6.12 -0.12
C GLY A 311 27.43 -6.67 0.77
N ASN A 312 27.13 -6.87 2.06
CA ASN A 312 28.06 -7.48 3.02
C ASN A 312 27.95 -9.00 3.10
N ASP A 313 27.13 -9.61 2.25
CA ASP A 313 26.92 -11.06 2.24
C ASP A 313 27.67 -11.73 1.10
N THR A 314 27.80 -13.05 1.17
CA THR A 314 28.36 -13.85 0.08
C THR A 314 27.33 -14.92 -0.33
N PRO A 315 26.82 -14.88 -1.58
CA PRO A 315 27.07 -13.88 -2.62
C PRO A 315 26.39 -12.53 -2.31
N SER A 316 27.00 -11.45 -2.77
CA SER A 316 26.43 -10.10 -2.65
C SER A 316 25.20 -9.93 -3.54
N ALA A 317 24.17 -9.23 -3.04
CA ALA A 317 23.05 -8.78 -3.85
C ALA A 317 23.32 -7.45 -4.58
N GLN A 318 24.48 -6.83 -4.33
CA GLN A 318 24.94 -5.62 -5.03
C GLN A 318 25.35 -5.96 -6.45
N PRO A 319 25.21 -5.04 -7.40
CA PRO A 319 25.64 -5.26 -8.78
C PRO A 319 27.15 -5.06 -8.96
N ASP A 320 27.96 -5.66 -8.09
CA ASP A 320 29.43 -5.57 -8.12
C ASP A 320 29.99 -6.09 -9.42
N SER A 321 29.28 -7.02 -10.05
CA SER A 321 29.67 -7.67 -11.29
C SER A 321 28.51 -7.91 -12.26
N GLY A 322 27.36 -7.27 -12.06
CA GLY A 322 26.18 -7.53 -12.89
C GLY A 322 24.94 -6.73 -12.45
N SER A 323 23.81 -7.40 -12.32
CA SER A 323 22.53 -6.82 -11.95
C SER A 323 22.34 -6.81 -10.44
N PHE A 324 21.67 -5.79 -9.92
CA PHE A 324 21.21 -5.77 -8.54
C PHE A 324 20.09 -6.83 -8.34
N ASP A 325 20.25 -7.67 -7.34
CA ASP A 325 19.26 -8.70 -6.99
C ASP A 325 18.31 -8.18 -5.92
N GLU A 326 17.18 -7.65 -6.35
CA GLU A 326 16.17 -7.07 -5.45
C GLU A 326 15.48 -8.12 -4.56
N VAL A 327 15.35 -9.35 -5.02
CA VAL A 327 14.81 -10.45 -4.22
C VAL A 327 15.77 -10.78 -3.07
N ALA A 328 17.05 -10.95 -3.36
CA ALA A 328 18.07 -11.18 -2.35
C ALA A 328 18.17 -10.00 -1.36
N ALA A 329 18.09 -8.76 -1.86
CA ALA A 329 18.07 -7.56 -1.02
C ALA A 329 16.84 -7.53 -0.10
N PHE A 330 15.65 -7.79 -0.60
CA PHE A 330 14.43 -7.86 0.22
C PHE A 330 14.52 -8.95 1.29
N LYS A 331 15.10 -10.10 0.99
CA LYS A 331 15.26 -11.20 1.96
C LYS A 331 16.08 -10.80 3.19
N LYS A 332 16.85 -9.71 3.16
CA LYS A 332 17.56 -9.17 4.33
C LYS A 332 16.62 -8.60 5.40
N PHE A 333 15.35 -8.33 5.08
CA PHE A 333 14.33 -7.98 6.06
C PHE A 333 13.85 -9.19 6.89
N ARG A 334 14.31 -10.41 6.59
CA ARG A 334 14.00 -11.61 7.37
C ARG A 334 14.33 -11.46 8.86
N GLY A 335 15.41 -10.73 9.19
CA GLY A 335 15.79 -10.43 10.56
C GLY A 335 14.75 -9.62 11.33
N ALA A 336 13.97 -8.75 10.66
CA ALA A 336 12.95 -7.95 11.30
C ALA A 336 11.79 -8.77 11.92
N PHE A 337 11.58 -10.00 11.44
CA PHE A 337 10.62 -10.91 12.08
C PHE A 337 11.04 -11.28 13.51
N VAL A 338 12.34 -11.32 13.80
CA VAL A 338 12.90 -11.57 15.12
C VAL A 338 13.10 -10.28 15.89
N ASP A 339 13.82 -9.32 15.31
CA ASP A 339 14.32 -8.14 16.03
C ASP A 339 13.25 -7.06 16.25
N LEU A 340 12.19 -7.04 15.44
CA LEU A 340 11.08 -6.09 15.56
C LEU A 340 9.76 -6.79 15.92
N LEU A 341 9.34 -7.79 15.12
CA LEU A 341 8.06 -8.48 15.34
C LEU A 341 8.08 -9.50 16.50
N GLY A 342 9.25 -9.77 17.06
CA GLY A 342 9.39 -10.60 18.24
C GLY A 342 9.22 -12.10 18.01
N ARG A 343 9.35 -12.62 16.77
CA ARG A 343 9.38 -14.05 16.59
C ARG A 343 10.58 -14.69 17.31
N HIS A 344 10.41 -15.89 17.78
CA HIS A 344 11.52 -16.68 18.34
C HIS A 344 12.57 -17.02 17.26
N GLU A 345 12.09 -17.35 16.04
CA GLU A 345 12.92 -17.68 14.88
C GLU A 345 12.46 -16.90 13.63
N PRO A 346 13.38 -16.63 12.68
CA PRO A 346 13.00 -16.05 11.41
C PRO A 346 12.01 -16.93 10.65
N ILE A 347 11.21 -16.35 9.74
CA ILE A 347 10.42 -17.15 8.79
C ILE A 347 11.33 -17.98 7.89
N ASP A 348 10.83 -19.11 7.39
CA ASP A 348 11.61 -19.98 6.51
C ASP A 348 11.91 -19.33 5.14
N GLU A 349 12.86 -19.92 4.39
CA GLU A 349 13.30 -19.38 3.11
C GLU A 349 12.18 -19.36 2.06
N GLN A 350 11.31 -20.37 2.03
CA GLN A 350 10.20 -20.43 1.08
C GLN A 350 9.16 -19.33 1.38
N ALA A 351 8.90 -19.07 2.64
CA ALA A 351 8.01 -18.01 3.07
C ALA A 351 8.54 -16.62 2.67
N VAL A 352 9.84 -16.36 2.90
CA VAL A 352 10.41 -15.06 2.52
C VAL A 352 10.52 -14.90 1.01
N ASP A 353 10.72 -15.99 0.25
CA ASP A 353 10.68 -15.97 -1.23
C ASP A 353 9.27 -15.61 -1.74
N ALA A 354 8.23 -16.20 -1.17
CA ALA A 354 6.85 -15.87 -1.51
C ALA A 354 6.53 -14.40 -1.16
N PHE A 355 6.99 -13.92 0.00
CA PHE A 355 6.80 -12.54 0.40
C PHE A 355 7.54 -11.57 -0.53
N ALA A 356 8.81 -11.83 -0.85
CA ALA A 356 9.58 -11.01 -1.80
C ALA A 356 8.90 -10.97 -3.18
N THR A 357 8.46 -12.10 -3.68
CA THR A 357 7.76 -12.20 -4.97
C THR A 357 6.45 -11.39 -4.97
N PHE A 358 5.71 -11.41 -3.87
CA PHE A 358 4.50 -10.59 -3.73
C PHE A 358 4.83 -9.10 -3.69
N ILE A 359 5.72 -8.68 -2.78
CA ILE A 359 5.90 -7.25 -2.51
C ILE A 359 6.54 -6.50 -3.68
N LEU A 360 7.39 -7.14 -4.44
CA LEU A 360 7.99 -6.58 -5.64
C LEU A 360 7.00 -6.41 -6.81
N GLN A 361 5.82 -7.01 -6.73
CA GLN A 361 4.72 -6.81 -7.69
C GLN A 361 3.74 -5.71 -7.24
N VAL A 362 3.83 -5.24 -6.00
CA VAL A 362 2.96 -4.17 -5.51
C VAL A 362 3.44 -2.83 -6.07
N THR A 363 2.65 -2.22 -6.93
CA THR A 363 3.00 -0.97 -7.60
C THR A 363 2.34 0.24 -6.94
N TYR A 364 2.91 1.42 -7.17
CA TYR A 364 2.21 2.67 -6.86
C TYR A 364 0.97 2.82 -7.73
N PRO A 365 -0.12 3.40 -7.19
CA PRO A 365 -1.28 3.77 -8.00
C PRO A 365 -0.90 4.86 -9.01
N PRO A 366 -1.75 5.10 -10.02
CA PRO A 366 -1.57 6.25 -10.91
C PRO A 366 -1.46 7.55 -10.14
N ASN A 367 -0.53 8.42 -10.54
CA ASN A 367 -0.35 9.72 -9.91
C ASN A 367 -1.55 10.64 -10.20
N PRO A 368 -2.34 11.07 -9.19
CA PRO A 368 -3.54 11.88 -9.40
C PRO A 368 -3.23 13.33 -9.79
N VAL A 369 -1.99 13.80 -9.62
CA VAL A 369 -1.54 15.14 -10.02
C VAL A 369 -1.30 15.22 -11.53
N ARG A 370 -0.99 14.08 -12.18
CA ARG A 370 -0.82 14.00 -13.63
C ARG A 370 -2.16 14.00 -14.34
N ARG A 371 -2.21 14.64 -15.49
CA ARG A 371 -3.38 14.62 -16.37
C ARG A 371 -3.61 13.21 -16.93
N LEU A 372 -4.87 12.88 -17.22
CA LEU A 372 -5.23 11.57 -17.76
C LEU A 372 -4.68 11.28 -19.15
N ASP A 373 -4.32 12.33 -19.91
CA ASP A 373 -3.61 12.23 -21.18
C ASP A 373 -2.09 12.04 -21.01
N ASN A 374 -1.62 11.96 -19.75
CA ASN A 374 -0.24 11.84 -19.33
C ASN A 374 0.66 13.02 -19.73
N GLU A 375 0.09 14.12 -20.17
CA GLU A 375 0.82 15.33 -20.55
C GLU A 375 1.18 16.17 -19.32
N LEU A 376 2.33 16.83 -19.37
CA LEU A 376 2.71 17.82 -18.35
C LEU A 376 2.01 19.16 -18.62
N THR A 377 1.65 19.86 -17.55
CA THR A 377 1.24 21.25 -17.64
C THR A 377 2.44 22.15 -18.01
N PRO A 378 2.25 23.36 -18.50
CA PRO A 378 3.36 24.26 -18.79
C PRO A 378 4.28 24.51 -17.59
N SER A 379 3.73 24.59 -16.36
CA SER A 379 4.50 24.75 -15.14
C SER A 379 5.35 23.49 -14.85
N GLN A 380 4.74 22.31 -14.91
CA GLN A 380 5.43 21.04 -14.76
C GLN A 380 6.52 20.83 -15.81
N GLN A 381 6.29 21.24 -17.06
CA GLN A 381 7.29 21.15 -18.11
C GLN A 381 8.47 22.07 -17.84
N ALA A 382 8.23 23.32 -17.42
CA ALA A 382 9.30 24.23 -17.04
C ALA A 382 10.11 23.70 -15.85
N GLY A 383 9.43 23.12 -14.85
CA GLY A 383 10.08 22.44 -13.73
C GLY A 383 10.92 21.23 -14.16
N ARG A 384 10.40 20.42 -15.10
CA ARG A 384 11.15 19.32 -15.69
C ARG A 384 12.41 19.80 -16.41
N ASP A 385 12.30 20.87 -17.18
CA ASP A 385 13.44 21.43 -17.93
C ASP A 385 14.51 21.93 -16.97
N PHE A 386 14.15 22.57 -15.86
CA PHE A 386 15.08 22.95 -14.80
C PHE A 386 15.73 21.71 -14.18
N PHE A 387 14.94 20.74 -13.75
CA PHE A 387 15.36 19.51 -13.09
C PHE A 387 16.38 18.71 -13.92
N MET A 388 16.18 18.66 -15.23
CA MET A 388 17.03 17.92 -16.16
C MET A 388 18.30 18.62 -16.56
N ASN A 389 18.28 19.98 -16.66
CA ASN A 389 19.33 20.69 -17.39
C ASN A 389 20.13 21.69 -16.53
N ASN A 390 19.59 22.10 -15.37
CA ASN A 390 20.26 23.07 -14.54
C ASN A 390 21.22 22.42 -13.55
N VAL A 391 22.52 22.76 -13.65
CA VAL A 391 23.52 22.34 -12.67
C VAL A 391 23.30 23.16 -11.41
N SER A 392 22.55 22.59 -10.48
CA SER A 392 22.03 23.26 -9.29
C SER A 392 22.49 22.61 -7.97
N ASP A 393 23.27 21.53 -8.02
CA ASP A 393 23.83 20.96 -6.81
C ASP A 393 25.07 21.78 -6.34
N PHE A 394 25.28 21.80 -5.03
CA PHE A 394 26.35 22.58 -4.40
C PHE A 394 27.77 22.09 -4.76
N THR A 395 27.92 20.91 -5.33
CA THR A 395 29.20 20.42 -5.86
C THR A 395 29.49 20.98 -7.25
N ASN A 396 28.55 21.70 -7.86
CA ASN A 396 28.57 22.22 -9.22
C ASN A 396 28.87 21.12 -10.27
N LEU A 397 28.50 19.88 -9.99
CA LEU A 397 28.77 18.73 -10.85
C LEU A 397 27.52 18.10 -11.43
N GLY A 398 26.32 18.41 -10.87
CA GLY A 398 25.12 17.72 -11.22
C GLY A 398 23.86 18.56 -11.32
N THR A 399 22.93 18.04 -12.09
CA THR A 399 21.52 18.43 -12.11
C THR A 399 20.77 17.58 -11.11
N CYS A 400 19.52 17.94 -10.78
CA CYS A 400 18.66 17.07 -9.96
C CYS A 400 18.59 15.65 -10.58
N ALA A 401 18.48 15.55 -11.91
CA ALA A 401 18.40 14.29 -12.64
C ALA A 401 19.70 13.47 -12.62
N SER A 402 20.85 14.02 -12.22
CA SER A 402 22.09 13.25 -12.12
C SER A 402 22.09 12.28 -10.93
N CYS A 403 21.26 12.55 -9.93
CA CYS A 403 21.02 11.69 -8.76
C CYS A 403 19.66 11.01 -8.83
N HIS A 404 18.63 11.77 -9.15
CA HIS A 404 17.24 11.28 -9.30
C HIS A 404 16.99 10.91 -10.77
N LEU A 405 17.59 9.81 -11.21
CA LEU A 405 17.55 9.37 -12.62
C LEU A 405 16.12 9.04 -13.04
N ILE A 406 15.58 9.78 -13.99
CA ILE A 406 14.26 9.51 -14.59
C ILE A 406 14.36 8.76 -15.93
N ASP A 407 15.54 8.71 -16.53
CA ASP A 407 15.85 7.77 -17.62
C ASP A 407 16.46 6.49 -17.04
N ARG A 408 15.68 5.41 -17.05
CA ARG A 408 16.13 4.11 -16.52
C ARG A 408 17.32 3.52 -17.25
N ASN A 409 17.55 3.92 -18.50
CA ASN A 409 18.70 3.46 -19.26
C ASN A 409 20.01 4.17 -18.86
N ALA A 410 19.92 5.32 -18.18
CA ALA A 410 21.11 6.04 -17.72
C ALA A 410 21.93 5.26 -16.68
N ASN A 411 21.36 4.26 -16.02
CA ASN A 411 22.06 3.36 -15.09
C ASN A 411 22.87 2.26 -15.78
N ALA A 412 22.59 1.94 -17.04
CA ALA A 412 23.21 0.81 -17.73
C ALA A 412 24.75 0.89 -17.77
N GLY A 413 25.31 2.10 -17.80
CA GLY A 413 26.77 2.31 -17.73
C GLY A 413 27.35 2.28 -16.31
N LYS A 414 26.51 2.07 -15.27
CA LYS A 414 26.89 2.11 -13.85
C LYS A 414 26.78 0.75 -13.17
N GLY A 415 26.72 -0.33 -13.94
CA GLY A 415 26.66 -1.69 -13.42
C GLY A 415 25.24 -2.20 -13.11
N VAL A 416 24.19 -1.48 -13.50
CA VAL A 416 22.80 -1.93 -13.38
C VAL A 416 22.31 -2.41 -14.75
N ALA A 417 21.67 -3.58 -14.80
CA ALA A 417 21.03 -4.05 -16.03
C ALA A 417 19.90 -3.11 -16.48
N ALA A 418 19.66 -3.02 -17.78
CA ALA A 418 18.51 -2.29 -18.30
C ALA A 418 17.22 -3.15 -18.17
N PRO A 419 16.08 -2.58 -17.75
CA PRO A 419 15.91 -1.20 -17.31
C PRO A 419 16.45 -0.99 -15.89
N GLY A 420 17.25 0.05 -15.70
CA GLY A 420 17.84 0.37 -14.41
C GLY A 420 16.87 1.00 -13.42
N PHE A 421 17.41 1.58 -12.35
CA PHE A 421 16.62 2.24 -11.32
C PHE A 421 15.89 3.47 -11.88
N PHE A 422 14.79 3.82 -11.24
CA PHE A 422 14.01 5.01 -11.58
C PHE A 422 13.91 5.96 -10.39
N GLY A 423 14.18 7.25 -10.62
CA GLY A 423 14.09 8.30 -9.61
C GLY A 423 15.25 8.32 -8.60
N THR A 424 16.22 7.43 -8.74
CA THR A 424 17.40 7.31 -7.89
C THR A 424 18.54 6.69 -8.67
N ASP A 425 19.77 6.99 -8.29
CA ASP A 425 20.96 6.26 -8.74
C ASP A 425 21.41 5.19 -7.73
N GLY A 426 20.67 5.02 -6.64
CA GLY A 426 20.95 4.06 -5.58
C GLY A 426 22.13 4.43 -4.67
N ARG A 427 22.72 5.62 -4.84
CA ARG A 427 23.89 6.07 -4.08
C ARG A 427 23.49 6.97 -2.91
N TYR A 428 24.44 7.20 -2.00
CA TYR A 428 24.23 8.11 -0.89
C TYR A 428 24.06 9.57 -1.32
N THR A 429 23.25 10.27 -0.56
CA THR A 429 23.08 11.71 -0.64
C THR A 429 24.13 12.42 0.21
N PHE A 430 24.14 13.76 0.10
CA PHE A 430 25.02 14.64 0.86
C PHE A 430 24.41 15.15 2.18
N ASP A 431 23.16 14.86 2.46
CA ASP A 431 22.44 15.34 3.64
C ASP A 431 22.59 14.40 4.86
N GLY A 432 23.45 13.40 4.75
CA GLY A 432 23.55 12.30 5.68
C GLY A 432 24.50 12.45 6.85
N THR A 433 24.60 13.61 7.48
CA THR A 433 25.36 13.71 8.74
C THR A 433 24.43 13.59 9.94
N PRO A 434 24.65 12.65 10.86
CA PRO A 434 25.81 11.73 10.98
C PRO A 434 25.70 10.43 10.17
N GLU A 435 24.67 10.25 9.36
CA GLU A 435 24.40 9.04 8.59
C GLU A 435 24.40 9.27 7.08
N GLY A 436 24.84 8.27 6.33
CA GLY A 436 24.63 8.23 4.87
C GLY A 436 23.21 7.75 4.56
N LEU A 437 22.48 8.52 3.79
CA LEU A 437 21.16 8.17 3.29
C LEU A 437 21.19 7.95 1.77
N LYS A 438 20.48 6.94 1.31
CA LYS A 438 20.32 6.70 -0.12
C LYS A 438 19.56 7.84 -0.77
N THR A 439 19.94 8.24 -1.99
CA THR A 439 19.13 9.12 -2.83
C THR A 439 17.73 8.50 -3.02
N PRO A 440 16.66 9.12 -2.50
CA PRO A 440 15.32 8.54 -2.58
C PRO A 440 14.76 8.66 -4.00
N HIS A 441 13.95 7.67 -4.41
CA HIS A 441 13.14 7.82 -5.60
C HIS A 441 12.03 8.85 -5.34
N LEU A 442 11.72 9.71 -6.30
CA LEU A 442 10.77 10.80 -6.10
C LEU A 442 9.33 10.42 -6.48
N ARG A 443 8.95 9.15 -6.41
CA ARG A 443 7.57 8.72 -6.66
C ARG A 443 6.68 8.98 -5.47
N ASN A 444 5.40 9.23 -5.74
CA ASN A 444 4.36 9.39 -4.72
C ASN A 444 4.56 10.58 -3.76
N MET A 445 5.25 11.63 -4.20
CA MET A 445 5.58 12.79 -3.38
C MET A 445 4.34 13.55 -2.91
N TYR A 446 3.26 13.54 -3.68
CA TYR A 446 2.01 14.24 -3.35
C TYR A 446 1.34 13.73 -2.07
N GLN A 447 1.61 12.49 -1.64
CA GLN A 447 1.09 11.94 -0.37
C GLN A 447 1.86 12.45 0.86
N LYS A 448 3.07 12.97 0.68
CA LYS A 448 3.95 13.37 1.77
C LYS A 448 3.86 14.85 2.13
N ILE A 449 3.11 15.65 1.38
CA ILE A 449 2.95 17.09 1.65
C ILE A 449 2.38 17.28 3.05
N GLY A 450 3.03 18.13 3.83
CA GLY A 450 2.65 18.43 5.20
C GLY A 450 3.61 17.86 6.22
N MET A 451 3.42 18.24 7.47
CA MET A 451 4.23 17.80 8.61
C MET A 451 3.47 18.01 9.91
N PHE A 452 3.97 17.38 10.99
CA PHE A 452 3.44 17.50 12.32
C PHE A 452 4.09 18.68 13.10
N GLY A 453 4.14 19.89 12.58
CA GLY A 453 4.58 21.04 13.35
C GLY A 453 5.99 20.90 13.95
N MET A 454 7.01 20.87 13.14
CA MET A 454 8.40 20.95 13.59
C MET A 454 8.84 22.40 13.81
N PRO A 455 9.80 22.70 14.68
CA PRO A 455 10.39 24.03 14.76
C PRO A 455 11.13 24.37 13.47
N SER A 456 11.24 25.66 13.16
CA SER A 456 12.05 26.09 12.02
C SER A 456 13.48 25.56 12.15
N HIS A 457 14.01 25.03 11.05
CA HIS A 457 15.36 24.49 10.99
C HIS A 457 16.29 25.52 10.34
N PRO A 458 17.45 25.83 10.92
CA PRO A 458 18.36 26.86 10.35
C PRO A 458 18.83 26.56 8.92
N GLY A 459 18.93 25.26 8.55
CA GLY A 459 19.31 24.83 7.21
C GLY A 459 18.18 24.89 6.18
N PHE A 460 16.95 25.17 6.60
CA PHE A 460 15.78 25.26 5.74
C PHE A 460 15.01 26.55 6.00
N PRO A 461 15.54 27.71 5.55
CA PRO A 461 14.87 29.00 5.74
C PRO A 461 13.50 28.98 5.03
N GLY A 462 12.46 29.39 5.75
CA GLY A 462 11.10 29.35 5.27
C GLY A 462 10.30 28.11 5.74
N SER A 463 10.94 27.11 6.29
CA SER A 463 10.27 26.06 7.04
C SER A 463 9.88 26.57 8.44
N ASP A 464 9.16 27.70 8.49
CA ASP A 464 8.56 28.13 9.74
C ASP A 464 7.64 27.02 10.23
N ALA A 465 7.83 26.65 11.48
CA ALA A 465 7.07 25.59 12.12
C ALA A 465 5.59 25.74 11.80
N PHE A 466 5.03 24.81 11.05
CA PHE A 466 3.60 24.70 10.92
C PHE A 466 3.05 24.27 12.28
N LEU A 467 2.56 25.21 13.06
CA LEU A 467 2.02 25.00 14.39
C LEU A 467 0.50 24.91 14.40
N GLY A 468 -0.10 24.80 13.25
CA GLY A 468 -1.54 24.65 13.05
C GLY A 468 -2.00 23.21 12.92
N ASP A 469 -3.16 23.03 12.34
CA ASP A 469 -3.71 21.71 11.99
C ASP A 469 -2.79 21.03 10.98
N GLN A 470 -2.59 19.74 11.14
CA GLN A 470 -1.85 18.95 10.16
C GLN A 470 -2.53 19.06 8.78
N VAL A 471 -1.74 19.36 7.76
CA VAL A 471 -2.28 19.47 6.41
C VAL A 471 -2.53 18.07 5.86
N ARG A 472 -1.52 17.35 5.48
CA ARG A 472 -1.61 15.99 4.96
C ARG A 472 -0.21 15.40 4.91
N GLY A 473 -0.13 14.09 5.05
CA GLY A 473 1.13 13.38 4.96
C GLY A 473 2.06 13.67 6.13
N PHE A 474 3.26 13.16 6.01
CA PHE A 474 4.26 13.20 7.06
C PHE A 474 5.26 14.36 6.88
N GLY A 475 5.50 14.77 5.64
CA GLY A 475 6.58 15.68 5.25
C GLY A 475 7.67 14.97 4.45
N PHE A 476 8.70 15.72 4.12
CA PHE A 476 9.84 15.27 3.33
C PHE A 476 11.09 15.13 4.19
N ASN A 477 12.18 14.67 3.58
CA ASN A 477 13.34 14.14 4.24
C ASN A 477 13.07 12.79 4.93
N HIS A 478 14.09 12.13 5.45
CA HIS A 478 13.95 10.82 6.12
C HIS A 478 13.11 10.88 7.41
N ASP A 479 13.06 12.04 8.05
CA ASP A 479 12.39 12.28 9.34
C ASP A 479 11.13 13.16 9.24
N GLY A 480 10.76 13.60 8.05
CA GLY A 480 9.58 14.44 7.83
C GLY A 480 9.73 15.90 8.25
N THR A 481 10.94 16.42 8.37
CA THR A 481 11.19 17.78 8.85
C THR A 481 10.82 18.89 7.89
N ILE A 482 10.55 18.58 6.62
CA ILE A 482 10.30 19.57 5.57
C ILE A 482 8.86 19.42 5.08
N PRO A 483 8.02 20.47 5.14
CA PRO A 483 6.58 20.35 4.84
C PRO A 483 6.24 20.27 3.35
N THR A 484 7.02 20.93 2.49
CA THR A 484 6.77 21.02 1.04
C THR A 484 8.04 20.80 0.23
N MET A 485 7.90 20.45 -1.03
CA MET A 485 9.05 20.38 -1.93
C MET A 485 9.57 21.79 -2.29
N PHE A 486 8.73 22.81 -2.22
CA PHE A 486 9.17 24.19 -2.34
C PHE A 486 10.19 24.53 -1.24
N ASP A 487 9.89 24.18 0.02
CA ASP A 487 10.81 24.39 1.15
C ASP A 487 12.08 23.55 1.00
N PHE A 488 11.97 22.30 0.53
CA PHE A 488 13.14 21.49 0.20
C PHE A 488 14.02 22.14 -0.88
N ASN A 489 13.40 22.65 -1.95
CA ASN A 489 14.11 23.35 -3.02
C ASN A 489 14.74 24.67 -2.54
N ASN A 490 14.26 25.22 -1.42
CA ASN A 490 14.81 26.42 -0.78
C ASN A 490 15.91 26.10 0.27
N ALA A 491 16.22 24.82 0.46
CA ALA A 491 17.20 24.38 1.45
C ALA A 491 18.57 25.02 1.22
N THR A 492 19.18 25.44 2.32
CA THR A 492 20.57 25.92 2.35
C THR A 492 21.33 25.15 3.42
N SER A 493 22.35 24.39 3.05
CA SER A 493 23.36 23.93 3.97
C SER A 493 24.61 24.80 3.82
N ASP A 494 25.01 25.46 4.92
CA ASP A 494 26.24 26.27 4.99
C ASP A 494 26.43 27.31 3.83
N GLY A 495 25.29 27.88 3.38
CA GLY A 495 25.28 28.93 2.34
C GLY A 495 25.37 28.44 0.90
N ALA A 496 25.32 27.11 0.69
CA ALA A 496 25.37 26.54 -0.66
C ALA A 496 23.93 26.16 -1.15
N GLY A 497 23.32 25.11 -0.76
CA GLY A 497 21.98 24.71 -1.21
C GLY A 497 21.79 24.72 -2.74
N PHE A 498 20.53 24.69 -3.15
CA PHE A 498 20.15 24.70 -4.59
C PHE A 498 19.99 26.11 -5.18
N ASN A 499 20.15 27.15 -4.37
CA ASN A 499 20.04 28.53 -4.85
C ASN A 499 21.29 28.99 -5.62
N GLN A 500 21.13 29.91 -6.55
CA GLN A 500 22.22 30.45 -7.33
C GLN A 500 23.27 31.11 -6.43
N SER A 501 24.51 30.68 -6.59
CA SER A 501 25.68 31.19 -5.90
C SER A 501 26.93 31.01 -6.76
N PRO A 502 28.09 31.53 -6.38
CA PRO A 502 29.34 31.21 -7.09
C PRO A 502 29.66 29.70 -7.15
N LEU A 503 29.16 28.91 -6.20
CA LEU A 503 29.33 27.46 -6.17
C LEU A 503 28.24 26.72 -6.93
N THR A 504 27.10 27.35 -7.15
CA THR A 504 25.91 26.80 -7.84
C THR A 504 25.39 27.78 -8.90
N PRO A 505 26.17 28.06 -9.95
CA PRO A 505 25.80 29.09 -10.94
C PRO A 505 24.49 28.77 -11.69
N GLY A 506 24.13 27.51 -11.81
CA GLY A 506 22.87 27.04 -12.40
C GLY A 506 21.70 26.89 -11.42
N GLY A 507 21.89 27.26 -10.15
CA GLY A 507 20.86 27.16 -9.12
C GLY A 507 19.66 28.11 -9.32
N PHE A 508 18.69 28.02 -8.43
CA PHE A 508 17.50 28.87 -8.47
C PHE A 508 17.88 30.35 -8.36
N LEU A 509 17.30 31.17 -9.21
CA LEU A 509 17.53 32.62 -9.23
C LEU A 509 17.13 33.26 -7.89
N PRO A 510 17.71 34.42 -7.54
CA PRO A 510 17.26 35.15 -6.35
C PRO A 510 15.90 35.80 -6.55
N GLY A 511 15.12 35.94 -5.46
CA GLY A 511 13.85 36.63 -5.41
C GLY A 511 12.72 35.95 -6.19
N PRO A 512 11.68 36.72 -6.60
CA PRO A 512 10.45 36.16 -7.16
C PRO A 512 10.64 35.28 -8.40
N ALA A 513 11.70 35.47 -9.17
CA ALA A 513 12.02 34.64 -10.33
C ALA A 513 12.48 33.25 -9.89
N GLY A 514 13.27 33.15 -8.83
CA GLY A 514 13.68 31.90 -8.23
C GLY A 514 12.53 31.19 -7.52
N ASP A 515 11.66 31.93 -6.85
CA ASP A 515 10.47 31.36 -6.21
C ASP A 515 9.54 30.73 -7.26
N LEU A 516 9.38 31.36 -8.42
CA LEU A 516 8.65 30.76 -9.54
C LEU A 516 9.33 29.48 -10.03
N GLN A 517 10.68 29.46 -10.16
CA GLN A 517 11.41 28.25 -10.57
C GLN A 517 11.22 27.12 -9.56
N LYS A 518 11.31 27.40 -8.25
CA LYS A 518 11.08 26.42 -7.18
C LYS A 518 9.66 25.83 -7.23
N GLN A 519 8.66 26.70 -7.44
CA GLN A 519 7.27 26.29 -7.60
C GLN A 519 7.09 25.39 -8.83
N GLN A 520 7.72 25.72 -9.96
CA GLN A 520 7.67 24.91 -11.16
C GLN A 520 8.33 23.54 -10.97
N VAL A 521 9.47 23.50 -10.25
CA VAL A 521 10.16 22.25 -9.93
C VAL A 521 9.33 21.42 -8.96
N GLU A 522 8.70 22.01 -7.94
CA GLU A 522 7.75 21.33 -7.06
C GLU A 522 6.58 20.75 -7.86
N ASP A 523 5.95 21.54 -8.74
CA ASP A 523 4.85 21.09 -9.60
C ASP A 523 5.25 19.85 -10.42
N PHE A 524 6.49 19.82 -10.93
CA PHE A 524 7.02 18.65 -11.64
C PHE A 524 7.28 17.46 -10.70
N GLN A 525 7.90 17.68 -9.53
CA GLN A 525 8.20 16.64 -8.56
C GLN A 525 6.92 15.98 -8.02
N LEU A 526 5.86 16.75 -7.78
CA LEU A 526 4.57 16.22 -7.37
C LEU A 526 3.87 15.42 -8.48
N ALA A 527 4.17 15.75 -9.74
CA ALA A 527 3.68 15.02 -10.92
C ALA A 527 4.62 13.90 -11.39
N PHE A 528 5.61 13.50 -10.59
CA PHE A 528 6.61 12.50 -10.96
C PHE A 528 5.94 11.18 -11.34
N ASP A 529 6.52 10.45 -12.29
CA ASP A 529 5.95 9.19 -12.77
C ASP A 529 5.79 8.19 -11.63
N SER A 530 4.67 7.47 -11.64
CA SER A 530 4.47 6.28 -10.84
C SER A 530 4.63 5.01 -11.70
N ASN A 531 4.43 3.84 -11.11
CA ASN A 531 4.52 2.58 -11.88
C ASN A 531 3.42 2.47 -12.95
N LEU A 532 2.30 3.16 -12.75
CA LEU A 532 1.13 3.10 -13.63
C LEU A 532 0.82 4.49 -14.20
N ALA A 533 0.50 4.52 -15.48
CA ALA A 533 0.07 5.76 -16.14
C ALA A 533 -1.26 6.27 -15.55
N PRO A 534 -1.52 7.59 -15.59
CA PRO A 534 -2.71 8.20 -14.99
C PRO A 534 -4.04 7.62 -15.47
N ILE A 535 -4.07 7.05 -16.65
CA ILE A 535 -5.27 6.46 -17.25
C ILE A 535 -5.63 5.09 -16.66
N VAL A 536 -4.70 4.40 -16.00
CA VAL A 536 -4.96 3.07 -15.44
C VAL A 536 -6.00 3.15 -14.32
N GLY A 537 -6.94 2.22 -14.32
CA GLY A 537 -8.09 2.23 -13.40
C GLY A 537 -9.26 3.09 -13.87
N GLN A 538 -9.07 3.93 -14.90
CA GLN A 538 -10.18 4.73 -15.44
C GLN A 538 -11.17 3.85 -16.19
N GLN A 539 -12.46 4.09 -15.92
CA GLN A 539 -13.56 3.30 -16.43
C GLN A 539 -14.69 4.19 -16.91
N THR A 540 -15.40 3.76 -17.94
CA THR A 540 -16.63 4.38 -18.40
C THR A 540 -17.58 3.36 -19.01
N THR A 541 -18.88 3.49 -18.73
CA THR A 541 -19.90 2.62 -19.31
C THR A 541 -20.63 3.36 -20.41
N LEU A 542 -20.62 2.77 -21.60
CA LEU A 542 -21.38 3.21 -22.75
C LEU A 542 -22.74 2.51 -22.74
N THR A 543 -23.79 3.30 -22.81
CA THR A 543 -25.18 2.85 -22.94
C THR A 543 -25.78 3.37 -24.25
N ARG A 544 -26.98 2.90 -24.57
CA ARG A 544 -27.71 3.38 -25.76
C ARG A 544 -27.89 4.90 -25.80
N ASP A 545 -28.02 5.53 -24.61
CA ASP A 545 -28.50 6.90 -24.52
C ASP A 545 -27.41 7.93 -24.12
N ASN A 546 -26.17 7.47 -23.77
CA ASN A 546 -25.12 8.37 -23.26
C ASN A 546 -23.89 8.54 -24.18
N GLY A 547 -23.95 8.04 -25.41
CA GLY A 547 -22.78 8.01 -26.31
C GLY A 547 -22.12 9.38 -26.55
N ALA A 548 -22.92 10.46 -26.60
CA ALA A 548 -22.40 11.82 -26.75
C ALA A 548 -21.63 12.28 -25.50
N ALA A 549 -22.09 11.91 -24.29
CA ALA A 549 -21.49 12.30 -23.03
C ALA A 549 -20.16 11.56 -22.76
N VAL A 550 -20.09 10.25 -23.07
CA VAL A 550 -18.91 9.43 -22.75
C VAL A 550 -17.95 9.23 -23.93
N GLY A 551 -18.31 9.64 -25.13
CA GLY A 551 -17.55 9.38 -26.35
C GLY A 551 -16.12 9.91 -26.30
N ALA A 552 -15.90 11.10 -25.78
CA ALA A 552 -14.57 11.69 -25.61
C ALA A 552 -13.72 10.88 -24.63
N ARG A 553 -14.33 10.37 -23.52
CA ARG A 553 -13.63 9.53 -22.55
C ARG A 553 -13.21 8.20 -23.17
N ILE A 554 -14.07 7.55 -23.96
CA ILE A 554 -13.73 6.32 -24.65
C ILE A 554 -12.58 6.53 -25.64
N ASN A 555 -12.58 7.63 -26.38
CA ASN A 555 -11.50 7.97 -27.29
C ASN A 555 -10.17 8.10 -26.53
N LEU A 556 -10.17 8.80 -25.39
CA LEU A 556 -8.99 8.94 -24.53
C LEU A 556 -8.47 7.56 -24.05
N LEU A 557 -9.35 6.65 -23.59
CA LEU A 557 -8.96 5.31 -23.19
C LEU A 557 -8.28 4.54 -24.34
N ILE A 558 -8.84 4.62 -25.55
CA ILE A 558 -8.27 3.98 -26.75
C ILE A 558 -6.92 4.59 -27.11
N ASP A 559 -6.78 5.92 -27.05
CA ASP A 559 -5.53 6.60 -27.40
C ASP A 559 -4.41 6.27 -26.40
N ARG A 560 -4.73 6.15 -25.11
CA ARG A 560 -3.75 5.74 -24.07
C ARG A 560 -3.38 4.26 -24.19
N ALA A 561 -4.34 3.39 -24.51
CA ALA A 561 -4.05 1.98 -24.82
C ALA A 561 -3.16 1.82 -26.06
N ARG A 562 -3.41 2.63 -27.10
CA ARG A 562 -2.53 2.66 -28.30
C ARG A 562 -1.13 3.13 -27.97
N ALA A 563 -0.98 4.01 -26.99
CA ALA A 563 0.33 4.47 -26.48
C ALA A 563 1.01 3.44 -25.55
N GLY A 564 0.38 2.29 -25.26
CA GLY A 564 0.92 1.25 -24.40
C GLY A 564 0.83 1.57 -22.90
N GLU A 565 0.06 2.58 -22.51
CA GLU A 565 -0.06 3.01 -21.11
C GLU A 565 -1.03 2.16 -20.29
N CYS A 566 -1.91 1.41 -20.93
CA CYS A 566 -2.81 0.44 -20.30
C CYS A 566 -3.24 -0.64 -21.29
N ASP A 567 -3.75 -1.75 -20.74
CA ASP A 567 -4.52 -2.72 -21.51
C ASP A 567 -5.99 -2.32 -21.44
N LEU A 568 -6.59 -1.98 -22.59
CA LEU A 568 -7.99 -1.59 -22.62
C LEU A 568 -8.89 -2.80 -22.77
N VAL A 569 -9.65 -3.06 -21.74
CA VAL A 569 -10.63 -4.15 -21.66
C VAL A 569 -12.04 -3.58 -21.81
N VAL A 570 -12.91 -4.30 -22.54
CA VAL A 570 -14.34 -3.97 -22.63
C VAL A 570 -15.16 -5.18 -22.19
N LYS A 571 -16.09 -4.95 -21.27
CA LYS A 571 -17.01 -5.98 -20.78
C LYS A 571 -18.46 -5.61 -21.03
N SER A 572 -19.25 -6.64 -21.35
CA SER A 572 -20.71 -6.55 -21.47
C SER A 572 -21.36 -7.51 -20.47
N GLY A 573 -22.27 -7.00 -19.66
CA GLY A 573 -23.00 -7.77 -18.63
C GLY A 573 -24.41 -8.23 -19.08
N GLY A 574 -24.68 -8.35 -20.37
CA GLY A 574 -26.00 -8.64 -20.88
C GLY A 574 -26.55 -10.02 -20.50
N THR A 575 -27.88 -10.20 -20.67
CA THR A 575 -28.62 -11.45 -20.38
C THR A 575 -28.17 -12.66 -21.21
N GLN A 576 -27.35 -12.46 -22.23
CA GLN A 576 -26.77 -13.53 -23.08
C GLN A 576 -25.41 -14.03 -22.57
N GLY A 577 -25.02 -13.69 -21.37
CA GLY A 577 -23.73 -14.01 -20.78
C GLY A 577 -22.70 -12.88 -20.96
N GLU A 578 -21.68 -12.91 -20.12
CA GLU A 578 -20.57 -11.96 -20.15
C GLU A 578 -19.79 -12.10 -21.46
N ARG A 579 -19.59 -10.98 -22.18
CA ARG A 579 -18.65 -10.87 -23.28
C ARG A 579 -17.50 -9.98 -22.86
N GLY A 580 -16.30 -10.44 -23.14
CA GLY A 580 -15.07 -9.69 -22.91
C GLY A 580 -14.37 -9.40 -24.22
N TYR A 581 -13.69 -8.25 -24.26
CA TYR A 581 -12.86 -7.84 -25.38
C TYR A 581 -11.58 -7.20 -24.85
N LEU A 582 -10.49 -7.41 -25.59
CA LEU A 582 -9.20 -6.78 -25.33
C LEU A 582 -8.79 -5.99 -26.57
N TYR A 583 -8.41 -4.72 -26.39
CA TYR A 583 -7.90 -3.87 -27.46
C TYR A 583 -6.50 -4.32 -27.88
N ASP A 584 -6.33 -4.59 -29.17
CA ASP A 584 -5.02 -4.82 -29.78
C ASP A 584 -4.52 -3.53 -30.45
N ALA A 585 -3.47 -2.95 -29.87
CA ALA A 585 -2.88 -1.70 -30.35
C ALA A 585 -2.28 -1.83 -31.77
N GLY A 586 -1.85 -3.04 -32.17
CA GLY A 586 -1.25 -3.28 -33.47
C GLY A 586 -2.27 -3.22 -34.61
N SER A 587 -3.44 -3.81 -34.44
CA SER A 587 -4.53 -3.80 -35.46
C SER A 587 -5.53 -2.67 -35.24
N GLY A 588 -5.60 -2.08 -34.05
CA GLY A 588 -6.63 -1.10 -33.68
C GLY A 588 -8.01 -1.71 -33.46
N LEU A 589 -8.11 -3.03 -33.30
CA LEU A 589 -9.35 -3.78 -33.13
C LEU A 589 -9.45 -4.38 -31.72
N PHE A 590 -10.64 -4.81 -31.36
CA PHE A 590 -10.94 -5.50 -30.11
C PHE A 590 -11.08 -7.01 -30.36
N ILE A 591 -10.27 -7.82 -29.71
CA ILE A 591 -10.29 -9.27 -29.75
C ILE A 591 -11.29 -9.78 -28.73
N GLY A 592 -12.25 -10.62 -29.14
CA GLY A 592 -13.28 -11.16 -28.27
C GLY A 592 -12.80 -12.33 -27.39
N ASN A 593 -13.57 -12.67 -26.37
CA ASN A 593 -13.31 -13.81 -25.48
C ASN A 593 -13.77 -15.18 -26.05
N ARG A 594 -13.93 -15.30 -27.39
CA ARG A 594 -14.18 -16.56 -28.11
C ARG A 594 -13.34 -16.60 -29.39
N ARG A 595 -12.74 -17.73 -29.69
CA ARG A 595 -11.94 -17.92 -30.91
C ARG A 595 -12.76 -17.80 -32.19
N SER A 596 -14.07 -18.08 -32.13
CA SER A 596 -14.98 -17.94 -33.26
C SER A 596 -15.34 -16.49 -33.59
N ASP A 597 -15.12 -15.57 -32.68
CA ASP A 597 -15.51 -14.17 -32.83
C ASP A 597 -14.45 -13.44 -33.69
N ALA A 598 -14.91 -12.76 -34.75
CA ALA A 598 -14.01 -11.88 -35.50
C ALA A 598 -13.66 -10.64 -34.68
N PRO A 599 -12.44 -10.12 -34.82
CA PRO A 599 -12.08 -8.85 -34.20
C PRO A 599 -13.03 -7.71 -34.57
N VAL A 600 -13.38 -6.86 -33.60
CA VAL A 600 -14.42 -5.83 -33.78
C VAL A 600 -13.78 -4.43 -33.65
N SER A 601 -14.20 -3.50 -34.51
CA SER A 601 -13.78 -2.08 -34.40
C SER A 601 -14.53 -1.37 -33.29
N ASP A 602 -13.97 -0.22 -32.81
CA ASP A 602 -14.66 0.65 -31.88
C ASP A 602 -16.05 1.08 -32.34
N ALA A 603 -16.19 1.39 -33.65
CA ALA A 603 -17.49 1.70 -34.24
C ALA A 603 -18.48 0.54 -34.13
N GLY A 604 -18.00 -0.70 -34.28
CA GLY A 604 -18.81 -1.91 -34.12
C GLY A 604 -19.27 -2.10 -32.67
N LEU A 605 -18.39 -1.86 -31.67
CA LEU A 605 -18.76 -1.91 -30.27
C LEU A 605 -19.76 -0.82 -29.91
N ARG A 606 -19.59 0.40 -30.40
CA ARG A 606 -20.54 1.52 -30.16
C ARG A 606 -21.91 1.21 -30.80
N GLN A 607 -21.92 0.58 -31.96
CA GLN A 607 -23.18 0.10 -32.61
C GLN A 607 -23.83 -1.02 -31.77
N PHE A 608 -23.05 -1.91 -31.17
CA PHE A 608 -23.59 -2.92 -30.26
C PHE A 608 -24.23 -2.27 -29.04
N ALA A 609 -23.54 -1.30 -28.38
CA ALA A 609 -24.05 -0.58 -27.22
C ALA A 609 -25.33 0.21 -27.49
N SER A 610 -25.62 0.60 -28.74
CA SER A 610 -26.85 1.30 -29.11
C SER A 610 -28.11 0.43 -29.03
N ARG A 611 -27.96 -0.88 -28.83
CA ARG A 611 -29.07 -1.84 -28.70
C ARG A 611 -29.52 -1.91 -27.24
N LYS A 612 -30.77 -2.30 -27.00
CA LYS A 612 -31.29 -2.56 -25.64
C LYS A 612 -30.54 -3.73 -25.01
N GLY A 613 -29.95 -3.50 -23.84
CA GLY A 613 -29.13 -4.49 -23.13
C GLY A 613 -27.74 -4.70 -23.74
N GLY A 614 -27.25 -3.74 -24.53
CA GLY A 614 -25.92 -3.76 -25.13
C GLY A 614 -24.89 -2.92 -24.41
N GLU A 615 -25.10 -2.58 -23.12
CA GLU A 615 -24.18 -1.76 -22.33
C GLU A 615 -22.78 -2.37 -22.33
N LEU A 616 -21.78 -1.49 -22.53
CA LEU A 616 -20.36 -1.85 -22.56
C LEU A 616 -19.57 -0.99 -21.58
N THR A 617 -18.79 -1.64 -20.73
CA THR A 617 -17.88 -0.97 -19.80
C THR A 617 -16.45 -1.08 -20.31
N TYR A 618 -15.86 0.06 -20.65
CA TYR A 618 -14.47 0.22 -21.05
C TYR A 618 -13.62 0.49 -19.81
N THR A 619 -12.56 -0.28 -19.61
CA THR A 619 -11.65 -0.14 -18.45
C THR A 619 -10.20 -0.22 -18.90
N CYS A 620 -9.39 0.80 -18.61
CA CYS A 620 -7.94 0.71 -18.72
C CYS A 620 -7.38 -0.05 -17.51
N THR A 621 -6.90 -1.26 -17.75
CA THR A 621 -6.27 -2.10 -16.70
C THR A 621 -4.74 -1.95 -16.74
N PRO A 622 -4.01 -2.33 -15.69
CA PRO A 622 -2.56 -2.29 -15.72
C PRO A 622 -1.98 -3.06 -16.93
N PRO A 623 -0.93 -2.55 -17.58
CA PRO A 623 -0.27 -3.25 -18.66
C PRO A 623 0.13 -4.68 -18.28
N GLY A 624 -0.13 -5.66 -19.16
CA GLY A 624 0.10 -7.08 -18.92
C GLY A 624 -1.05 -7.82 -18.23
N SER A 625 -2.12 -7.12 -17.81
CA SER A 625 -3.26 -7.76 -17.15
C SER A 625 -4.49 -7.94 -18.06
N GLY A 626 -4.43 -7.40 -19.28
CA GLY A 626 -5.58 -7.34 -20.17
C GLY A 626 -6.13 -8.70 -20.58
N VAL A 627 -5.29 -9.70 -20.81
CA VAL A 627 -5.71 -11.06 -21.15
C VAL A 627 -6.53 -11.64 -19.99
N ARG A 628 -5.97 -11.67 -18.79
CA ARG A 628 -6.59 -12.23 -17.57
C ARG A 628 -7.88 -11.51 -17.20
N ILE A 629 -7.92 -10.20 -17.32
CA ILE A 629 -9.11 -9.42 -16.95
C ILE A 629 -10.13 -9.42 -18.09
N GLY A 630 -9.67 -9.43 -19.34
CA GLY A 630 -10.51 -9.23 -20.52
C GLY A 630 -11.12 -10.48 -21.11
N ILE A 631 -10.32 -11.51 -21.38
CA ILE A 631 -10.70 -12.57 -22.32
C ILE A 631 -10.38 -14.00 -21.89
N ASP A 632 -9.41 -14.22 -20.98
CA ASP A 632 -8.97 -15.54 -20.51
C ASP A 632 -8.56 -15.40 -19.03
N ARG A 633 -9.51 -15.57 -18.12
CA ARG A 633 -9.35 -15.21 -16.71
C ARG A 633 -8.46 -16.17 -15.89
N ASN A 634 -8.25 -17.38 -16.40
CA ASN A 634 -7.39 -18.38 -15.74
C ASN A 634 -6.05 -18.57 -16.46
N GLU A 635 -5.86 -17.87 -17.58
CA GLU A 635 -4.66 -17.87 -18.42
C GLU A 635 -4.23 -19.29 -18.88
N ASP A 636 -5.20 -20.20 -19.09
CA ASP A 636 -4.93 -21.56 -19.56
C ASP A 636 -4.88 -21.68 -21.10
N GLY A 637 -5.09 -20.55 -21.82
CA GLY A 637 -5.10 -20.46 -23.26
C GLY A 637 -6.45 -20.84 -23.89
N VAL A 638 -7.46 -21.14 -23.09
CA VAL A 638 -8.85 -21.31 -23.51
C VAL A 638 -9.64 -20.06 -23.15
N LEU A 639 -10.14 -19.34 -24.12
CA LEU A 639 -10.87 -18.12 -23.89
C LEU A 639 -12.15 -18.35 -23.06
N ASP A 640 -12.47 -17.42 -22.14
CA ASP A 640 -13.61 -17.51 -21.21
C ASP A 640 -14.94 -17.93 -21.85
N GLY A 641 -15.21 -17.46 -23.06
CA GLY A 641 -16.41 -17.76 -23.80
C GLY A 641 -16.45 -19.20 -24.37
N ASP A 642 -15.29 -19.80 -24.60
CA ASP A 642 -15.12 -21.16 -25.11
C ASP A 642 -15.14 -22.21 -23.98
N GLU A 643 -14.76 -21.83 -22.73
CA GLU A 643 -14.76 -22.72 -21.58
C GLU A 643 -16.15 -23.28 -21.23
N LYS A 644 -17.21 -22.49 -21.37
CA LYS A 644 -18.57 -22.92 -21.09
C LYS A 644 -18.99 -24.04 -22.07
N ASP A 645 -18.54 -23.92 -23.29
CA ASP A 645 -18.84 -24.94 -24.34
C ASP A 645 -18.01 -26.21 -24.10
N ALA A 646 -16.78 -26.09 -23.62
CA ALA A 646 -15.95 -27.25 -23.26
C ALA A 646 -16.49 -27.98 -22.02
N LYS A 647 -16.95 -27.29 -20.99
CA LYS A 647 -17.60 -27.89 -19.80
C LYS A 647 -18.91 -28.58 -20.13
N SER A 648 -19.74 -28.00 -21.00
CA SER A 648 -20.98 -28.61 -21.45
C SER A 648 -20.74 -29.87 -22.36
N LYS A 649 -19.74 -29.83 -23.22
CA LYS A 649 -19.33 -31.00 -24.02
C LYS A 649 -18.78 -32.13 -23.15
N ALA A 650 -17.92 -31.81 -22.16
CA ALA A 650 -17.40 -32.79 -21.21
C ALA A 650 -18.49 -33.39 -20.31
N ALA A 651 -19.50 -32.61 -19.94
CA ALA A 651 -20.67 -33.10 -19.19
C ALA A 651 -21.55 -34.03 -20.06
N MET A 652 -21.73 -33.71 -21.35
CA MET A 652 -22.47 -34.57 -22.32
C MET A 652 -21.73 -35.88 -22.59
N ILE A 653 -20.40 -35.86 -22.72
CA ILE A 653 -19.59 -37.09 -22.88
C ILE A 653 -19.70 -37.96 -21.65
N ARG A 654 -19.59 -37.41 -20.43
CA ARG A 654 -19.79 -38.19 -19.18
C ARG A 654 -21.20 -38.71 -19.01
N ALA A 655 -22.21 -38.01 -19.49
CA ALA A 655 -23.60 -38.46 -19.49
C ALA A 655 -23.86 -39.55 -20.56
N GLY A 656 -23.15 -39.51 -21.69
CA GLY A 656 -23.17 -40.53 -22.76
C GLY A 656 -22.54 -41.84 -22.26
N ASP A 657 -21.39 -41.79 -21.63
CA ASP A 657 -20.72 -42.98 -21.07
C ASP A 657 -21.53 -43.66 -19.95
N ARG A 658 -22.29 -42.92 -19.16
CA ARG A 658 -23.20 -43.50 -18.13
C ARG A 658 -24.43 -44.17 -18.75
N ARG A 659 -24.81 -43.88 -19.97
CA ARG A 659 -25.89 -44.58 -20.71
C ARG A 659 -25.39 -45.83 -21.39
N GLY A 660 -24.12 -45.85 -21.81
CA GLY A 660 -23.51 -47.04 -22.43
C GLY A 660 -23.28 -48.20 -21.45
N THR A 661 -23.09 -47.94 -20.19
CA THR A 661 -22.83 -48.96 -19.12
C THR A 661 -24.10 -49.58 -18.53
N LYS A 662 -25.31 -49.07 -18.85
CA LYS A 662 -26.59 -49.64 -18.38
C LYS A 662 -27.26 -50.65 -19.37
N SER A 663 -26.70 -50.80 -20.58
CA SER A 663 -27.30 -51.71 -21.58
C SER A 663 -26.62 -53.07 -21.72
N SER A 664 -25.60 -53.40 -20.92
CA SER A 664 -24.87 -54.66 -21.03
C SER A 664 -25.04 -55.64 -19.84
N SER A 665 -26.01 -55.42 -18.93
CA SER A 665 -26.27 -56.30 -17.79
C SER A 665 -27.65 -56.95 -17.76
N ALA A 666 -28.30 -57.15 -18.92
CA ALA A 666 -29.58 -57.88 -19.02
C ALA A 666 -29.53 -58.88 -20.15
N SER A 667 -28.72 -59.98 -19.99
CA SER A 667 -28.96 -61.27 -20.63
C SER A 667 -27.84 -62.24 -20.22
N ALA A 668 -28.01 -62.97 -19.16
CA ALA A 668 -27.50 -64.35 -18.95
C ALA A 668 -28.00 -64.89 -17.60
N GLY A 669 -28.86 -65.89 -17.64
CA GLY A 669 -29.27 -66.73 -16.56
C GLY A 669 -30.73 -66.73 -16.26
#